data_ba67b4e47b640c2863eaa337d362f67a
#
_entry.id   ba67b4e47b640c2863eaa337d362f67a
#
_cell.length_a   1.000
_cell.length_b   1.000
_cell.length_c   1.000
_cell.angle_alpha   90.00
_cell.angle_beta   90.00
_cell.angle_gamma   90.00
#
_symmetry.space_group_name_H-M   'P 1'
#
loop_
_entity.id
_entity.type
_entity.pdbx_description
1 polymer ?
#
loop_
_entity_poly.entity_id
_entity_poly.type
_entity_poly.pdbx_seq_one_letter_code
_entity_poly.pdbx_strand_id
1 'polypeptide(L)'
;MTIKRIDPEDRWSEAVIYNDTVYYTAVPENLSGDIIEQTADTLAAIDVLLQRVGSDKSKILDATLFLADKADFAENGILTRRVPGFHPREAQRQMAISVTEVIDKQGVLIAEAGTGTGKTYAYLVPALRSGKKTIISTGSKALQDQLYSRDLPTIIEALDYDGTTALLKGRSNYLCLERLEQQMLSGGDLEAEVLADVMHVRQWSTQTEDGDISRCHSVAEDSKVWPLVTSTNDNCLGSDCPRYKECYVLSARKNALAADVVVVNHHLFMADTVVKDTGFGELIPDAEIMIFDEAHQIPDIASHYFGQQLTSRQLFDLARDMIVAYRTEVRDQVQLQKSADRLTQMVQDFRLSLGDTGFRGNLRELLQNKETKRYLTLLDDALELSYDVMKLSLGRSQLLDSAFERATLYRNRLKRLIDTTIAGYSYWFESYGRHFLLAITPLSVADKFRELIKSHKSSWIFTSATLSVDEKMSYYTDRLGLENATTLILNSPFDYQHQTLLCVPRYLPPLNQPYTAKRLAAMLAPVILKNQGRCFFLCTSHAMMRGLAEEFKASLPLPVLMQGEMGKSQLLKKFVSSGNALLVATQSFWEGVDVRGDTLSCVIIDKLPFTAPDDPLLRARIEDCQLRGGDAFRDVQIPDAVITLKQGVGRLIRDIHDYGAIIVCDDRLVSRPYGEVFLSSLPPSPRTRSLEKTSYFLSQRAQRNEIVSES
;
A
#
# COMPACT_ATOMS: atom_id res chain seq x y z
N MET A 1 27.06 -39.42 27.66
CA MET A 1 25.58 -39.35 27.60
C MET A 1 25.14 -40.12 26.40
N THR A 2 24.39 -41.19 26.59
CA THR A 2 23.98 -42.08 25.48
C THR A 2 22.57 -41.73 25.05
N ILE A 3 22.41 -41.39 23.77
CA ILE A 3 21.08 -41.20 23.16
C ILE A 3 20.61 -42.58 22.72
N LYS A 4 19.45 -43.03 23.23
CA LYS A 4 18.82 -44.29 22.81
C LYS A 4 17.70 -43.97 21.83
N ARG A 5 17.76 -44.57 20.63
CA ARG A 5 16.72 -44.42 19.59
C ARG A 5 15.84 -45.68 19.58
N ILE A 6 14.54 -45.48 19.39
CA ILE A 6 13.55 -46.57 19.26
C ILE A 6 13.07 -46.55 17.82
N ASP A 7 13.09 -47.74 17.20
CA ASP A 7 12.79 -47.97 15.79
C ASP A 7 13.44 -46.91 14.86
N PRO A 8 14.81 -46.92 14.83
CA PRO A 8 15.51 -45.92 14.03
C PRO A 8 15.44 -46.27 12.55
N GLU A 9 15.04 -45.31 11.72
CA GLU A 9 15.16 -45.29 10.28
C GLU A 9 16.31 -44.35 9.85
N ASP A 10 16.65 -44.33 8.56
CA ASP A 10 17.78 -43.55 8.02
C ASP A 10 17.69 -42.03 8.32
N ARG A 11 16.50 -41.48 8.45
CA ARG A 11 16.28 -40.07 8.66
C ARG A 11 15.51 -39.68 9.94
N TRP A 12 14.85 -40.62 10.59
CA TRP A 12 14.07 -40.36 11.80
C TRP A 12 14.07 -41.59 12.74
N SER A 13 13.46 -41.44 13.92
CA SER A 13 13.23 -42.50 14.88
C SER A 13 11.87 -42.31 15.51
N GLU A 14 11.12 -43.38 15.81
CA GLU A 14 9.79 -43.30 16.41
C GLU A 14 9.86 -42.59 17.76
N ALA A 15 10.89 -42.85 18.55
CA ALA A 15 11.16 -42.07 19.76
C ALA A 15 12.67 -41.95 20.04
N VAL A 16 13.03 -40.95 20.82
CA VAL A 16 14.39 -40.70 21.30
C VAL A 16 14.36 -40.58 22.83
N ILE A 17 15.20 -41.32 23.52
CA ILE A 17 15.37 -41.21 24.97
C ILE A 17 16.69 -40.50 25.25
N TYR A 18 16.60 -39.39 25.97
CA TYR A 18 17.74 -38.58 26.40
C TYR A 18 17.52 -38.07 27.84
N ASN A 19 18.48 -38.28 28.73
CA ASN A 19 18.38 -37.91 30.15
C ASN A 19 17.08 -38.38 30.83
N ASP A 20 16.73 -39.66 30.64
CA ASP A 20 15.50 -40.28 31.17
C ASP A 20 14.18 -39.58 30.70
N THR A 21 14.27 -38.76 29.68
CA THR A 21 13.11 -38.12 29.03
C THR A 21 12.92 -38.74 27.65
N VAL A 22 11.69 -39.09 27.34
CA VAL A 22 11.29 -39.64 26.03
C VAL A 22 10.74 -38.51 25.18
N TYR A 23 11.32 -38.31 24.01
CA TYR A 23 10.86 -37.40 22.96
C TYR A 23 10.32 -38.23 21.83
N TYR A 24 9.11 -38.01 21.42
CA TYR A 24 8.49 -38.74 20.30
C TYR A 24 7.46 -37.89 19.58
N THR A 25 7.11 -38.34 18.36
CA THR A 25 6.06 -37.76 17.55
C THR A 25 5.08 -38.88 17.18
N ALA A 26 3.80 -38.69 17.42
CA ALA A 26 2.77 -39.62 16.99
C ALA A 26 1.86 -38.93 15.97
N VAL A 27 1.45 -39.73 14.97
CA VAL A 27 0.48 -39.32 13.94
C VAL A 27 -0.64 -40.36 13.89
N PRO A 28 -1.88 -39.98 13.56
CA PRO A 28 -2.97 -40.93 13.43
C PRO A 28 -2.68 -41.92 12.27
N GLU A 29 -2.99 -43.17 12.46
CA GLU A 29 -2.94 -44.17 11.37
C GLU A 29 -4.09 -43.96 10.38
N ASN A 30 -5.25 -43.63 10.88
CA ASN A 30 -6.44 -43.33 10.06
C ASN A 30 -6.52 -41.84 9.69
N LEU A 31 -5.86 -41.45 8.60
CA LEU A 31 -5.88 -40.07 8.09
C LEU A 31 -7.24 -39.64 7.47
N SER A 32 -8.19 -40.57 7.28
CA SER A 32 -9.53 -40.29 6.71
C SER A 32 -10.61 -40.13 7.79
N GLY A 33 -10.31 -40.41 9.05
CA GLY A 33 -11.19 -40.21 10.18
C GLY A 33 -11.45 -38.72 10.50
N ASP A 34 -12.50 -38.44 11.25
CA ASP A 34 -12.72 -37.08 11.78
C ASP A 34 -11.66 -36.72 12.84
N ILE A 35 -11.66 -35.47 13.32
CA ILE A 35 -10.66 -34.97 14.28
C ILE A 35 -10.71 -35.74 15.61
N ILE A 36 -11.90 -36.23 16.00
CA ILE A 36 -12.07 -36.99 17.24
C ILE A 36 -11.45 -38.38 17.08
N GLU A 37 -11.72 -39.02 15.95
CA GLU A 37 -11.17 -40.32 15.59
C GLU A 37 -9.65 -40.25 15.43
N GLN A 38 -9.14 -39.25 14.70
CA GLN A 38 -7.69 -39.06 14.54
C GLN A 38 -6.99 -38.72 15.87
N THR A 39 -7.60 -37.95 16.73
CA THR A 39 -7.07 -37.64 18.07
C THR A 39 -7.06 -38.87 18.95
N ALA A 40 -8.13 -39.69 18.94
CA ALA A 40 -8.20 -40.93 19.71
C ALA A 40 -7.17 -41.93 19.25
N ASP A 41 -6.98 -42.06 17.94
CA ASP A 41 -5.99 -42.95 17.33
C ASP A 41 -4.55 -42.50 17.68
N THR A 42 -4.27 -41.22 17.57
CA THR A 42 -2.97 -40.66 18.00
C THR A 42 -2.70 -40.87 19.47
N LEU A 43 -3.67 -40.67 20.36
CA LEU A 43 -3.53 -40.90 21.81
C LEU A 43 -3.31 -42.37 22.11
N ALA A 44 -3.98 -43.28 21.40
CA ALA A 44 -3.77 -44.73 21.53
C ALA A 44 -2.34 -45.10 21.11
N ALA A 45 -1.81 -44.56 20.01
CA ALA A 45 -0.44 -44.80 19.57
C ALA A 45 0.59 -44.29 20.62
N ILE A 46 0.31 -43.13 21.23
CA ILE A 46 1.11 -42.57 22.34
C ILE A 46 1.14 -43.53 23.54
N ASP A 47 -0.02 -44.04 23.97
CA ASP A 47 -0.11 -44.98 25.11
C ASP A 47 0.68 -46.26 24.84
N VAL A 48 0.60 -46.81 23.65
CA VAL A 48 1.38 -47.99 23.22
C VAL A 48 2.89 -47.72 23.27
N LEU A 49 3.32 -46.55 22.79
CA LEU A 49 4.73 -46.17 22.79
C LEU A 49 5.26 -45.97 24.19
N LEU A 50 4.51 -45.28 25.06
CA LEU A 50 4.87 -45.05 26.46
C LEU A 50 5.05 -46.39 27.21
N GLN A 51 4.15 -47.34 27.01
CA GLN A 51 4.29 -48.68 27.59
C GLN A 51 5.56 -49.41 27.11
N ARG A 52 5.90 -49.33 25.83
CA ARG A 52 7.11 -49.94 25.26
C ARG A 52 8.39 -49.35 25.87
N VAL A 53 8.40 -48.09 26.28
CA VAL A 53 9.54 -47.42 26.93
C VAL A 53 9.49 -47.50 28.47
N GLY A 54 8.52 -48.20 29.04
CA GLY A 54 8.35 -48.36 30.49
C GLY A 54 7.80 -47.13 31.22
N SER A 55 7.03 -46.33 30.51
CA SER A 55 6.35 -45.14 31.02
C SER A 55 4.83 -45.25 30.87
N ASP A 56 4.11 -44.24 31.29
CA ASP A 56 2.66 -44.14 31.15
C ASP A 56 2.22 -42.67 31.03
N LYS A 57 0.95 -42.43 30.64
CA LYS A 57 0.40 -41.10 30.41
C LYS A 57 0.41 -40.15 31.63
N SER A 58 0.52 -40.71 32.86
CA SER A 58 0.60 -39.86 34.07
C SER A 58 1.95 -39.15 34.22
N LYS A 59 2.94 -39.54 33.41
CA LYS A 59 4.31 -38.98 33.40
C LYS A 59 4.59 -38.09 32.19
N ILE A 60 3.57 -37.71 31.43
CA ILE A 60 3.73 -36.72 30.34
C ILE A 60 4.04 -35.37 30.98
N LEU A 61 5.20 -34.79 30.64
CA LEU A 61 5.66 -33.51 31.15
C LEU A 61 5.14 -32.36 30.27
N ASP A 62 5.09 -32.60 28.97
CA ASP A 62 4.60 -31.62 27.99
C ASP A 62 4.09 -32.37 26.75
N ALA A 63 2.99 -31.89 26.19
CA ALA A 63 2.44 -32.42 24.95
C ALA A 63 2.04 -31.23 24.05
N THR A 64 2.78 -31.06 22.97
CA THR A 64 2.42 -30.09 21.94
C THR A 64 1.57 -30.80 20.89
N LEU A 65 0.30 -30.45 20.83
CA LEU A 65 -0.63 -30.96 19.81
C LEU A 65 -0.60 -30.04 18.60
N PHE A 66 0.05 -30.45 17.54
CA PHE A 66 -0.06 -29.78 16.25
C PHE A 66 -1.34 -30.24 15.56
N LEU A 67 -2.44 -29.55 15.86
CA LEU A 67 -3.64 -29.65 15.01
C LEU A 67 -3.29 -28.91 13.71
N ALA A 68 -3.18 -29.68 12.63
CA ALA A 68 -2.94 -29.06 11.33
C ALA A 68 -4.04 -28.04 11.06
N ASP A 69 -3.67 -26.82 10.58
CA ASP A 69 -4.54 -25.68 10.23
C ASP A 69 -5.72 -25.99 9.31
N LYS A 70 -5.79 -27.18 8.76
CA LYS A 70 -6.92 -27.70 7.99
C LYS A 70 -8.25 -27.59 8.74
N ALA A 71 -8.25 -27.69 10.06
CA ALA A 71 -9.47 -27.67 10.87
C ALA A 71 -10.12 -26.28 10.96
N ASP A 72 -9.35 -25.20 11.00
CA ASP A 72 -9.91 -23.83 11.13
C ASP A 72 -10.71 -23.41 9.91
N PHE A 73 -10.29 -23.83 8.71
CA PHE A 73 -10.92 -23.54 7.41
C PHE A 73 -11.80 -24.68 6.86
N ALA A 74 -12.12 -25.68 7.65
CA ALA A 74 -12.99 -26.78 7.24
C ALA A 74 -14.48 -26.39 7.31
N GLU A 75 -15.37 -27.18 6.69
CA GLU A 75 -16.82 -26.97 6.77
C GLU A 75 -17.35 -26.97 8.22
N ASN A 76 -16.72 -27.76 9.10
CA ASN A 76 -17.01 -27.79 10.52
C ASN A 76 -15.94 -27.09 11.37
N GLY A 77 -15.12 -26.24 10.74
CA GLY A 77 -14.02 -25.53 11.40
C GLY A 77 -14.50 -24.40 12.32
N ILE A 78 -13.56 -23.85 13.09
CA ILE A 78 -13.88 -22.80 14.06
C ILE A 78 -14.40 -21.53 13.38
N LEU A 79 -13.87 -21.17 12.19
CA LEU A 79 -14.31 -20.00 11.45
C LEU A 79 -15.75 -20.16 10.95
N THR A 80 -16.12 -21.35 10.44
CA THR A 80 -17.48 -21.64 9.97
C THR A 80 -18.49 -21.55 11.11
N ARG A 81 -18.10 -21.94 12.33
CA ARG A 81 -18.96 -21.93 13.50
C ARG A 81 -19.10 -20.55 14.15
N ARG A 82 -18.05 -19.72 14.10
CA ARG A 82 -17.98 -18.47 14.88
C ARG A 82 -18.00 -17.19 14.05
N VAL A 83 -17.72 -17.26 12.74
CA VAL A 83 -17.75 -16.09 11.86
C VAL A 83 -19.02 -16.13 11.01
N PRO A 84 -19.98 -15.22 11.24
CA PRO A 84 -21.22 -15.19 10.47
C PRO A 84 -20.96 -15.02 8.97
N GLY A 85 -21.56 -15.89 8.15
CA GLY A 85 -21.43 -15.84 6.68
C GLY A 85 -20.08 -16.32 6.15
N PHE A 86 -19.24 -16.93 6.97
CA PHE A 86 -18.01 -17.55 6.49
C PHE A 86 -18.31 -18.85 5.75
N HIS A 87 -17.78 -18.95 4.54
CA HIS A 87 -17.85 -20.16 3.73
C HIS A 87 -16.41 -20.62 3.41
N PRO A 88 -16.05 -21.87 3.73
CA PRO A 88 -14.73 -22.43 3.43
C PRO A 88 -14.45 -22.40 1.94
N ARG A 89 -13.18 -22.05 1.59
CA ARG A 89 -12.70 -22.02 0.21
C ARG A 89 -11.37 -22.72 0.12
N GLU A 90 -11.23 -23.63 -0.83
CA GLU A 90 -10.02 -24.43 -0.99
C GLU A 90 -8.75 -23.56 -1.20
N ALA A 91 -8.86 -22.51 -2.03
CA ALA A 91 -7.76 -21.56 -2.23
C ALA A 91 -7.34 -20.84 -0.91
N GLN A 92 -8.31 -20.49 -0.04
CA GLN A 92 -8.04 -19.91 1.26
C GLN A 92 -7.30 -20.89 2.18
N ARG A 93 -7.73 -22.15 2.19
CA ARG A 93 -7.11 -23.23 2.96
C ARG A 93 -5.66 -23.50 2.51
N GLN A 94 -5.43 -23.60 1.19
CA GLN A 94 -4.10 -23.79 0.62
C GLN A 94 -3.17 -22.62 0.98
N MET A 95 -3.64 -21.39 0.92
CA MET A 95 -2.87 -20.23 1.34
C MET A 95 -2.51 -20.30 2.82
N ALA A 96 -3.46 -20.64 3.70
CA ALA A 96 -3.21 -20.76 5.14
C ALA A 96 -2.16 -21.85 5.45
N ILE A 97 -2.21 -22.98 4.78
CA ILE A 97 -1.20 -24.04 4.91
C ILE A 97 0.18 -23.53 4.51
N SER A 98 0.29 -22.87 3.34
CA SER A 98 1.58 -22.34 2.88
C SER A 98 2.14 -21.26 3.81
N VAL A 99 1.26 -20.41 4.38
CA VAL A 99 1.65 -19.41 5.39
C VAL A 99 2.18 -20.09 6.65
N THR A 100 1.51 -21.12 7.15
CA THR A 100 1.97 -21.91 8.31
C THR A 100 3.34 -22.52 8.07
N GLU A 101 3.52 -23.21 6.93
CA GLU A 101 4.79 -23.82 6.59
C GLU A 101 5.96 -22.83 6.54
N VAL A 102 5.70 -21.62 6.03
CA VAL A 102 6.71 -20.56 5.95
C VAL A 102 7.00 -19.96 7.33
N ILE A 103 5.99 -19.84 8.20
CA ILE A 103 6.16 -19.41 9.59
C ILE A 103 7.04 -20.40 10.36
N ASP A 104 6.84 -21.68 10.16
CA ASP A 104 7.61 -22.75 10.84
C ASP A 104 9.07 -22.83 10.36
N LYS A 105 9.27 -22.62 9.05
CA LYS A 105 10.60 -22.67 8.40
C LYS A 105 11.39 -21.38 8.44
N GLN A 106 10.78 -20.26 8.93
CA GLN A 106 11.34 -18.91 8.83
C GLN A 106 11.74 -18.56 7.38
N GLY A 107 10.81 -18.81 6.44
CA GLY A 107 11.03 -18.64 5.01
C GLY A 107 10.42 -17.38 4.41
N VAL A 108 10.37 -17.36 3.08
CA VAL A 108 9.72 -16.29 2.29
C VAL A 108 8.64 -16.90 1.42
N LEU A 109 7.41 -16.38 1.52
CA LEU A 109 6.27 -16.73 0.68
C LEU A 109 5.83 -15.55 -0.17
N ILE A 110 5.63 -15.76 -1.46
CA ILE A 110 4.99 -14.82 -2.38
C ILE A 110 3.71 -15.48 -2.91
N ALA A 111 2.56 -14.99 -2.46
CA ALA A 111 1.26 -15.56 -2.77
C ALA A 111 0.39 -14.59 -3.59
N GLU A 112 0.11 -14.94 -4.84
CA GLU A 112 -1.01 -14.34 -5.57
C GLU A 112 -2.27 -15.12 -5.25
N ALA A 113 -3.25 -14.45 -4.67
CA ALA A 113 -4.56 -15.03 -4.43
C ALA A 113 -5.63 -14.08 -4.97
N GLY A 114 -6.37 -14.54 -5.98
CA GLY A 114 -7.37 -13.74 -6.67
C GLY A 114 -8.41 -13.10 -5.74
N THR A 115 -9.19 -12.17 -6.26
CA THR A 115 -10.28 -11.55 -5.48
C THR A 115 -11.25 -12.63 -4.98
N GLY A 116 -11.78 -12.44 -3.77
CA GLY A 116 -12.72 -13.38 -3.17
C GLY A 116 -12.13 -14.64 -2.53
N THR A 117 -10.81 -14.87 -2.58
CA THR A 117 -10.17 -16.03 -1.92
C THR A 117 -10.19 -15.93 -0.40
N GLY A 118 -10.38 -14.74 0.18
CA GLY A 118 -10.31 -14.54 1.63
C GLY A 118 -8.87 -14.46 2.18
N LYS A 119 -7.96 -13.85 1.41
CA LYS A 119 -6.53 -13.66 1.76
C LYS A 119 -6.29 -13.23 3.20
N THR A 120 -7.07 -12.24 3.67
CA THR A 120 -6.89 -11.65 5.01
C THR A 120 -6.97 -12.70 6.10
N TYR A 121 -7.99 -13.55 6.06
CA TYR A 121 -8.14 -14.62 7.05
C TYR A 121 -7.09 -15.71 6.86
N ALA A 122 -6.71 -16.01 5.61
CA ALA A 122 -5.72 -17.04 5.30
C ALA A 122 -4.32 -16.74 5.87
N TYR A 123 -3.95 -15.46 6.03
CA TYR A 123 -2.69 -15.11 6.70
C TYR A 123 -2.86 -14.75 8.18
N LEU A 124 -4.01 -14.19 8.60
CA LEU A 124 -4.25 -13.82 10.00
C LEU A 124 -4.30 -15.06 10.91
N VAL A 125 -5.06 -16.08 10.51
CA VAL A 125 -5.27 -17.26 11.36
C VAL A 125 -3.96 -17.95 11.69
N PRO A 126 -3.08 -18.34 10.74
CA PRO A 126 -1.79 -18.92 11.06
C PRO A 126 -0.88 -18.00 11.87
N ALA A 127 -0.89 -16.70 11.58
CA ALA A 127 -0.07 -15.75 12.31
C ALA A 127 -0.48 -15.67 13.79
N LEU A 128 -1.79 -15.53 14.08
CA LEU A 128 -2.30 -15.49 15.45
C LEU A 128 -2.09 -16.82 16.19
N ARG A 129 -2.35 -17.95 15.50
CA ARG A 129 -2.14 -19.29 16.07
C ARG A 129 -0.69 -19.57 16.45
N SER A 130 0.26 -18.97 15.73
CA SER A 130 1.68 -19.15 16.03
C SER A 130 2.13 -18.55 17.36
N GLY A 131 1.36 -17.59 17.92
CA GLY A 131 1.74 -16.83 19.11
C GLY A 131 2.98 -15.94 18.92
N LYS A 132 3.53 -15.84 17.70
CA LYS A 132 4.73 -15.06 17.39
C LYS A 132 4.39 -13.59 17.16
N LYS A 133 5.31 -12.71 17.53
CA LYS A 133 5.15 -11.27 17.27
C LYS A 133 5.05 -11.01 15.78
N THR A 134 3.97 -10.34 15.38
CA THR A 134 3.58 -10.18 13.97
C THR A 134 3.43 -8.72 13.59
N ILE A 135 4.02 -8.32 12.47
CA ILE A 135 3.74 -7.05 11.80
C ILE A 135 2.93 -7.32 10.52
N ILE A 136 1.82 -6.61 10.37
CA ILE A 136 1.01 -6.65 9.17
C ILE A 136 1.05 -5.29 8.51
N SER A 137 1.64 -5.24 7.32
CA SER A 137 1.77 -4.03 6.51
C SER A 137 0.77 -4.06 5.36
N THR A 138 0.03 -2.96 5.16
CA THR A 138 -0.99 -2.84 4.09
C THR A 138 -0.67 -1.71 3.12
N GLY A 139 -1.27 -1.75 1.92
CA GLY A 139 -1.00 -0.79 0.85
C GLY A 139 -1.56 0.62 1.09
N SER A 140 -2.63 0.78 1.90
CA SER A 140 -3.27 2.08 2.10
C SER A 140 -3.81 2.26 3.51
N LYS A 141 -4.03 3.54 3.92
CA LYS A 141 -4.63 3.87 5.22
C LYS A 141 -6.02 3.27 5.38
N ALA A 142 -6.84 3.29 4.34
CA ALA A 142 -8.19 2.73 4.38
C ALA A 142 -8.18 1.22 4.61
N LEU A 143 -7.28 0.49 3.96
CA LEU A 143 -7.10 -0.95 4.20
C LEU A 143 -6.53 -1.23 5.59
N GLN A 144 -5.62 -0.38 6.09
CA GLN A 144 -5.08 -0.46 7.43
C GLN A 144 -6.19 -0.31 8.48
N ASP A 145 -7.05 0.70 8.33
CA ASP A 145 -8.19 0.94 9.23
C ASP A 145 -9.21 -0.20 9.14
N GLN A 146 -9.52 -0.70 7.94
CA GLN A 146 -10.42 -1.84 7.73
C GLN A 146 -9.88 -3.11 8.42
N LEU A 147 -8.62 -3.45 8.20
CA LEU A 147 -7.98 -4.61 8.80
C LEU A 147 -8.03 -4.55 10.33
N TYR A 148 -7.66 -3.39 10.90
CA TYR A 148 -7.56 -3.22 12.34
C TYR A 148 -8.93 -3.13 13.03
N SER A 149 -9.92 -2.43 12.43
CA SER A 149 -11.22 -2.18 13.07
C SER A 149 -12.28 -3.25 12.79
N ARG A 150 -12.10 -4.09 11.77
CA ARG A 150 -13.09 -5.08 11.36
C ARG A 150 -12.51 -6.49 11.29
N ASP A 151 -11.50 -6.71 10.43
CA ASP A 151 -11.09 -8.07 10.08
C ASP A 151 -10.31 -8.74 11.23
N LEU A 152 -9.39 -8.02 11.85
CA LEU A 152 -8.60 -8.52 12.97
C LEU A 152 -9.44 -8.81 14.23
N PRO A 153 -10.34 -7.92 14.71
CA PRO A 153 -11.24 -8.23 15.83
C PRO A 153 -12.12 -9.45 15.59
N THR A 154 -12.66 -9.60 14.38
CA THR A 154 -13.49 -10.77 14.02
C THR A 154 -12.72 -12.09 14.19
N ILE A 155 -11.45 -12.13 13.77
CA ILE A 155 -10.64 -13.34 13.90
C ILE A 155 -10.16 -13.54 15.33
N ILE A 156 -9.81 -12.47 16.05
CA ILE A 156 -9.46 -12.54 17.49
C ILE A 156 -10.58 -13.19 18.28
N GLU A 157 -11.82 -12.72 18.09
CA GLU A 157 -13.00 -13.29 18.73
C GLU A 157 -13.24 -14.75 18.33
N ALA A 158 -13.11 -15.06 17.01
CA ALA A 158 -13.31 -16.40 16.53
C ALA A 158 -12.29 -17.42 17.07
N LEU A 159 -11.04 -17.00 17.28
CA LEU A 159 -9.96 -17.86 17.73
C LEU A 159 -9.79 -17.87 19.25
N ASP A 160 -10.52 -17.07 20.02
CA ASP A 160 -10.30 -16.77 21.44
C ASP A 160 -8.83 -16.34 21.70
N TYR A 161 -8.31 -15.46 20.84
CA TYR A 161 -6.94 -14.97 20.94
C TYR A 161 -6.83 -13.90 22.00
N ASP A 162 -5.94 -14.08 22.98
CA ASP A 162 -5.74 -13.21 24.14
C ASP A 162 -4.57 -12.22 24.01
N GLY A 163 -3.85 -12.26 22.88
CA GLY A 163 -2.74 -11.35 22.61
C GLY A 163 -3.21 -9.92 22.31
N THR A 164 -2.27 -8.99 22.48
CA THR A 164 -2.51 -7.56 22.33
C THR A 164 -2.28 -7.08 20.89
N THR A 165 -3.09 -6.10 20.44
CA THR A 165 -3.00 -5.55 19.09
C THR A 165 -2.81 -4.04 19.11
N ALA A 166 -2.08 -3.50 18.13
CA ALA A 166 -1.90 -2.06 17.98
C ALA A 166 -1.97 -1.63 16.51
N LEU A 167 -2.51 -0.41 16.32
CA LEU A 167 -2.49 0.29 15.04
C LEU A 167 -1.43 1.40 15.12
N LEU A 168 -0.46 1.40 14.18
CA LEU A 168 0.52 2.46 14.10
C LEU A 168 0.48 3.11 12.71
N LYS A 169 0.17 4.40 12.69
CA LYS A 169 0.17 5.25 11.49
C LYS A 169 1.43 6.12 11.45
N GLY A 170 1.72 6.66 10.28
CA GLY A 170 2.79 7.66 10.14
C GLY A 170 2.48 8.92 10.96
N ARG A 171 3.50 9.60 11.42
CA ARG A 171 3.46 10.79 12.29
C ARG A 171 2.48 11.87 11.80
N SER A 172 2.39 12.12 10.49
CA SER A 172 1.48 13.08 9.89
C SER A 172 -0.01 12.71 9.98
N ASN A 173 -0.34 11.57 10.56
CA ASN A 173 -1.73 11.15 10.80
C ASN A 173 -2.17 11.37 12.24
N TYR A 174 -1.31 11.96 13.06
CA TYR A 174 -1.63 12.28 14.44
C TYR A 174 -1.56 13.78 14.68
N LEU A 175 -2.47 14.28 15.49
CA LEU A 175 -2.44 15.66 15.98
C LEU A 175 -1.13 15.92 16.73
N CYS A 176 -0.47 17.03 16.43
CA CYS A 176 0.66 17.53 17.19
C CYS A 176 0.18 18.73 18.05
N LEU A 177 0.10 18.53 19.36
CA LEU A 177 -0.37 19.55 20.31
C LEU A 177 0.51 20.80 20.28
N GLU A 178 1.83 20.62 20.18
CA GLU A 178 2.78 21.74 20.08
C GLU A 178 2.51 22.60 18.83
N ARG A 179 2.32 21.97 17.68
CA ARG A 179 2.03 22.70 16.45
C ARG A 179 0.66 23.36 16.46
N LEU A 180 -0.34 22.70 17.04
CA LEU A 180 -1.66 23.31 17.23
C LEU A 180 -1.55 24.57 18.08
N GLU A 181 -0.79 24.54 19.18
CA GLU A 181 -0.57 25.69 20.06
C GLU A 181 0.17 26.82 19.32
N GLN A 182 1.20 26.49 18.54
CA GLN A 182 1.91 27.46 17.70
C GLN A 182 0.97 28.15 16.69
N GLN A 183 0.04 27.42 16.06
CA GLN A 183 -0.95 28.03 15.15
C GLN A 183 -1.92 28.95 15.88
N MET A 184 -2.31 28.60 17.10
CA MET A 184 -3.17 29.45 17.93
C MET A 184 -2.50 30.78 18.32
N LEU A 185 -1.18 30.76 18.57
CA LEU A 185 -0.40 31.95 18.93
C LEU A 185 -0.08 32.83 17.72
N SER A 186 0.09 32.23 16.52
CA SER A 186 0.50 32.92 15.29
C SER A 186 -0.64 33.24 14.32
N GLY A 187 -1.88 33.03 14.69
CA GLY A 187 -3.08 32.98 13.84
C GLY A 187 -3.48 34.23 13.05
N GLY A 188 -2.65 35.30 13.03
CA GLY A 188 -2.97 36.55 12.30
C GLY A 188 -2.83 36.46 10.77
N ASP A 189 -2.17 35.47 10.22
CA ASP A 189 -1.84 35.36 8.79
C ASP A 189 -2.58 34.23 8.05
N LEU A 190 -3.53 33.54 8.70
CA LEU A 190 -4.25 32.41 8.10
C LEU A 190 -5.53 32.88 7.37
N GLU A 191 -5.85 32.21 6.26
CA GLU A 191 -7.15 32.34 5.59
C GLU A 191 -8.28 32.02 6.59
N ALA A 192 -9.41 32.77 6.53
CA ALA A 192 -10.51 32.60 7.50
C ALA A 192 -11.04 31.17 7.61
N GLU A 193 -11.10 30.42 6.49
CA GLU A 193 -11.51 29.03 6.44
C GLU A 193 -10.54 28.12 7.21
N VAL A 194 -9.23 28.32 7.02
CA VAL A 194 -8.19 27.53 7.71
C VAL A 194 -8.20 27.84 9.21
N LEU A 195 -8.43 29.10 9.60
CA LEU A 195 -8.55 29.49 11.01
C LEU A 195 -9.77 28.82 11.66
N ALA A 196 -10.91 28.74 10.97
CA ALA A 196 -12.09 28.02 11.46
C ALA A 196 -11.77 26.54 11.68
N ASP A 197 -11.06 25.90 10.74
CA ASP A 197 -10.62 24.50 10.88
C ASP A 197 -9.66 24.31 12.06
N VAL A 198 -8.72 25.25 12.31
CA VAL A 198 -7.85 25.22 13.50
C VAL A 198 -8.70 25.21 14.78
N MET A 199 -9.77 26.02 14.87
CA MET A 199 -10.65 26.05 16.03
C MET A 199 -11.42 24.74 16.20
N HIS A 200 -11.92 24.13 15.11
CA HIS A 200 -12.54 22.81 15.16
C HIS A 200 -11.57 21.73 15.65
N VAL A 201 -10.33 21.71 15.14
CA VAL A 201 -9.28 20.79 15.60
C VAL A 201 -8.98 21.00 17.07
N ARG A 202 -8.92 22.26 17.56
CA ARG A 202 -8.72 22.55 18.98
C ARG A 202 -9.86 22.00 19.85
N GLN A 203 -11.10 22.17 19.45
CA GLN A 203 -12.24 21.61 20.17
C GLN A 203 -12.16 20.08 20.21
N TRP A 204 -11.89 19.46 19.04
CA TRP A 204 -11.73 18.01 18.97
C TRP A 204 -10.53 17.49 19.78
N SER A 205 -9.44 18.24 19.89
CA SER A 205 -8.25 17.85 20.65
C SER A 205 -8.50 17.60 22.13
N THR A 206 -9.59 18.17 22.70
CA THR A 206 -9.98 17.94 24.08
C THR A 206 -10.80 16.65 24.29
N GLN A 207 -11.20 15.99 23.20
CA GLN A 207 -12.08 14.82 23.22
C GLN A 207 -11.39 13.55 22.70
N THR A 208 -10.33 13.72 21.89
CA THR A 208 -9.61 12.58 21.30
C THR A 208 -8.68 11.93 22.31
N GLU A 209 -8.68 10.60 22.35
CA GLU A 209 -7.78 9.81 23.20
C GLU A 209 -6.48 9.44 22.49
N ASP A 210 -6.53 9.25 21.15
CA ASP A 210 -5.42 8.75 20.33
C ASP A 210 -4.84 9.77 19.36
N GLY A 211 -5.53 10.91 19.18
CA GLY A 211 -5.10 11.98 18.27
C GLY A 211 -5.09 11.62 16.78
N ASP A 212 -5.71 10.51 16.37
CA ASP A 212 -5.81 10.12 14.95
C ASP A 212 -6.73 11.08 14.18
N ILE A 213 -6.14 11.90 13.30
CA ILE A 213 -6.86 12.95 12.56
C ILE A 213 -7.99 12.41 11.67
N SER A 214 -7.96 11.13 11.28
CA SER A 214 -9.04 10.51 10.50
C SER A 214 -10.37 10.43 11.28
N ARG A 215 -10.33 10.57 12.60
CA ARG A 215 -11.49 10.60 13.49
C ARG A 215 -12.05 11.99 13.73
N CYS A 216 -11.39 13.03 13.23
CA CYS A 216 -11.90 14.40 13.30
C CYS A 216 -12.87 14.68 12.16
N HIS A 217 -14.13 14.27 12.32
CA HIS A 217 -15.16 14.40 11.28
C HIS A 217 -15.65 15.81 11.02
N SER A 218 -15.30 16.78 11.88
CA SER A 218 -15.66 18.20 11.75
C SER A 218 -14.80 18.97 10.73
N VAL A 219 -13.70 18.38 10.27
CA VAL A 219 -12.77 18.98 9.31
C VAL A 219 -12.59 18.04 8.11
N ALA A 220 -12.58 18.59 6.90
CA ALA A 220 -12.41 17.81 5.68
C ALA A 220 -11.04 17.12 5.61
N GLU A 221 -11.00 15.90 5.03
CA GLU A 221 -9.76 15.12 4.89
C GLU A 221 -8.66 15.85 4.10
N ASP A 222 -9.04 16.69 3.15
CA ASP A 222 -8.16 17.49 2.28
C ASP A 222 -7.95 18.94 2.76
N SER A 223 -8.40 19.28 3.97
CA SER A 223 -8.21 20.61 4.53
C SER A 223 -6.73 21.00 4.61
N LYS A 224 -6.46 22.26 4.29
CA LYS A 224 -5.14 22.90 4.42
C LYS A 224 -4.65 22.98 5.87
N VAL A 225 -5.51 22.71 6.86
CA VAL A 225 -5.15 22.74 8.29
C VAL A 225 -4.23 21.58 8.67
N TRP A 226 -4.39 20.39 8.09
CA TRP A 226 -3.68 19.21 8.53
C TRP A 226 -2.15 19.32 8.50
N PRO A 227 -1.52 19.85 7.46
CA PRO A 227 -0.07 20.07 7.47
C PRO A 227 0.41 21.10 8.52
N LEU A 228 -0.50 21.93 9.03
CA LEU A 228 -0.18 22.96 10.03
C LEU A 228 -0.21 22.41 11.46
N VAL A 229 -1.10 21.45 11.74
CA VAL A 229 -1.35 20.91 13.08
C VAL A 229 -0.83 19.48 13.28
N THR A 230 -0.20 18.88 12.26
CA THR A 230 0.50 17.59 12.34
C THR A 230 2.02 17.80 12.24
N SER A 231 2.81 16.80 12.59
CA SER A 231 4.27 16.87 12.49
C SER A 231 4.83 15.92 11.44
N THR A 232 6.01 16.25 10.94
CA THR A 232 6.86 15.41 10.10
C THR A 232 8.13 15.03 10.85
N ASN A 233 8.96 14.14 10.31
CA ASN A 233 10.27 13.86 10.91
C ASN A 233 11.15 15.13 10.94
N ASP A 234 10.99 15.99 9.93
CA ASP A 234 11.83 17.16 9.75
C ASP A 234 11.48 18.32 10.72
N ASN A 235 10.24 18.36 11.25
CA ASN A 235 9.78 19.49 12.09
C ASN A 235 9.35 19.10 13.50
N CYS A 236 9.60 17.86 13.93
CA CYS A 236 9.32 17.39 15.26
C CYS A 236 10.53 17.63 16.20
N LEU A 237 10.29 18.22 17.37
CA LEU A 237 11.32 18.51 18.37
C LEU A 237 11.80 17.27 19.14
N GLY A 238 11.23 16.08 18.89
CA GLY A 238 11.64 14.85 19.57
C GLY A 238 11.47 14.90 21.08
N SER A 239 12.49 14.46 21.81
CA SER A 239 12.51 14.46 23.29
C SER A 239 12.44 15.87 23.90
N ASP A 240 12.84 16.88 23.15
CA ASP A 240 12.92 18.26 23.62
C ASP A 240 11.59 19.01 23.45
N CYS A 241 10.54 18.33 22.93
CA CYS A 241 9.22 18.92 22.78
C CYS A 241 8.57 19.21 24.14
N PRO A 242 8.06 20.44 24.37
CA PRO A 242 7.35 20.78 25.62
C PRO A 242 6.15 19.86 25.90
N ARG A 243 5.50 19.37 24.82
CA ARG A 243 4.35 18.46 24.88
C ARG A 243 4.74 16.98 24.72
N TYR A 244 6.00 16.61 24.98
CA TYR A 244 6.52 15.24 24.75
C TYR A 244 5.69 14.17 25.49
N LYS A 245 5.33 14.42 26.76
CA LYS A 245 4.57 13.47 27.58
C LYS A 245 3.13 13.23 27.10
N GLU A 246 2.54 14.20 26.42
CA GLU A 246 1.19 14.19 25.88
C GLU A 246 1.16 13.81 24.38
N CYS A 247 2.30 13.44 23.82
CA CYS A 247 2.46 13.20 22.39
C CYS A 247 1.75 11.92 21.94
N TYR A 248 0.73 12.06 21.08
CA TYR A 248 -0.03 10.93 20.53
C TYR A 248 0.83 9.97 19.70
N VAL A 249 1.81 10.49 18.95
CA VAL A 249 2.75 9.64 18.18
C VAL A 249 3.59 8.77 19.11
N LEU A 250 4.08 9.35 20.23
CA LEU A 250 4.86 8.61 21.21
C LEU A 250 4.01 7.53 21.90
N SER A 251 2.78 7.86 22.27
CA SER A 251 1.82 6.91 22.85
C SER A 251 1.53 5.75 21.88
N ALA A 252 1.22 6.07 20.62
CA ALA A 252 0.97 5.05 19.60
C ALA A 252 2.19 4.11 19.37
N ARG A 253 3.41 4.67 19.34
CA ARG A 253 4.63 3.86 19.24
C ARG A 253 4.86 2.97 20.46
N LYS A 254 4.64 3.50 21.65
CA LYS A 254 4.77 2.72 22.89
C LYS A 254 3.78 1.54 22.90
N ASN A 255 2.55 1.77 22.49
CA ASN A 255 1.55 0.71 22.36
C ASN A 255 1.96 -0.33 21.30
N ALA A 256 2.49 0.10 20.15
CA ALA A 256 2.98 -0.80 19.10
C ALA A 256 4.18 -1.64 19.55
N LEU A 257 5.10 -1.06 20.34
CA LEU A 257 6.25 -1.80 20.90
C LEU A 257 5.81 -2.91 21.85
N ALA A 258 4.74 -2.67 22.62
CA ALA A 258 4.22 -3.62 23.60
C ALA A 258 3.29 -4.69 22.98
N ALA A 259 2.70 -4.43 21.81
CA ALA A 259 1.71 -5.30 21.21
C ALA A 259 2.32 -6.56 20.55
N ASP A 260 1.55 -7.64 20.54
CA ASP A 260 1.88 -8.91 19.89
C ASP A 260 1.63 -8.82 18.38
N VAL A 261 0.60 -8.09 17.97
CA VAL A 261 0.28 -7.85 16.55
C VAL A 261 0.21 -6.36 16.28
N VAL A 262 0.99 -5.90 15.31
CA VAL A 262 1.04 -4.47 14.92
C VAL A 262 0.61 -4.30 13.48
N VAL A 263 -0.41 -3.47 13.25
CA VAL A 263 -0.86 -3.11 11.90
C VAL A 263 -0.25 -1.78 11.49
N VAL A 264 0.47 -1.76 10.36
CA VAL A 264 1.13 -0.59 9.79
C VAL A 264 0.77 -0.44 8.31
N ASN A 265 1.23 0.60 7.64
CA ASN A 265 1.22 0.65 6.18
C ASN A 265 2.64 0.49 5.61
N HIS A 266 2.72 0.16 4.31
CA HIS A 266 3.99 -0.05 3.62
C HIS A 266 4.94 1.14 3.71
N HIS A 267 4.40 2.36 3.64
CA HIS A 267 5.20 3.58 3.76
C HIS A 267 5.88 3.70 5.13
N LEU A 268 5.16 3.39 6.21
CA LEU A 268 5.73 3.43 7.55
C LEU A 268 6.76 2.33 7.75
N PHE A 269 6.50 1.12 7.24
CA PHE A 269 7.45 0.01 7.27
C PHE A 269 8.76 0.37 6.56
N MET A 270 8.69 0.91 5.33
CA MET A 270 9.88 1.31 4.59
C MET A 270 10.60 2.50 5.22
N ALA A 271 9.86 3.43 5.84
CA ALA A 271 10.48 4.53 6.60
C ALA A 271 11.27 4.02 7.81
N ASP A 272 10.74 3.02 8.54
CA ASP A 272 11.42 2.37 9.66
C ASP A 272 12.71 1.68 9.20
N THR A 273 12.65 0.93 8.09
CA THR A 273 13.83 0.27 7.51
C THR A 273 14.97 1.26 7.26
N VAL A 274 14.67 2.42 6.66
CA VAL A 274 15.69 3.46 6.40
C VAL A 274 16.22 4.06 7.71
N VAL A 275 15.38 4.25 8.72
CA VAL A 275 15.80 4.80 10.02
C VAL A 275 16.69 3.81 10.77
N LYS A 276 16.35 2.51 10.76
CA LYS A 276 17.16 1.44 11.36
C LYS A 276 18.54 1.34 10.69
N ASP A 277 18.60 1.42 9.35
CA ASP A 277 19.87 1.42 8.60
C ASP A 277 20.81 2.59 9.00
N THR A 278 20.23 3.72 9.42
CA THR A 278 21.01 4.89 9.89
C THR A 278 21.39 4.83 11.37
N GLY A 279 20.89 3.86 12.13
CA GLY A 279 21.15 3.69 13.55
C GLY A 279 20.45 4.70 14.48
N PHE A 280 19.50 5.50 13.96
CA PHE A 280 18.83 6.56 14.74
C PHE A 280 17.53 6.14 15.46
N GLY A 281 17.33 4.84 15.69
CA GLY A 281 16.21 4.33 16.48
C GLY A 281 15.21 3.48 15.70
N GLU A 282 14.11 3.09 16.35
CA GLU A 282 13.09 2.22 15.80
C GLU A 282 11.73 2.95 15.77
N LEU A 283 11.00 2.84 14.68
CA LEU A 283 9.62 3.28 14.59
C LEU A 283 8.64 2.13 14.85
N ILE A 284 9.03 0.92 14.44
CA ILE A 284 8.27 -0.31 14.48
C ILE A 284 9.10 -1.37 15.22
N PRO A 285 8.51 -2.18 16.12
CA PRO A 285 9.23 -3.24 16.81
C PRO A 285 9.77 -4.29 15.84
N ASP A 286 10.79 -5.02 16.25
CA ASP A 286 11.16 -6.25 15.55
C ASP A 286 10.06 -7.31 15.72
N ALA A 287 9.86 -8.12 14.70
CA ALA A 287 8.85 -9.17 14.71
C ALA A 287 9.35 -10.44 14.02
N GLU A 288 8.79 -11.57 14.43
CA GLU A 288 9.14 -12.88 13.87
C GLU A 288 8.35 -13.19 12.59
N ILE A 289 7.24 -12.48 12.37
CA ILE A 289 6.40 -12.60 11.18
C ILE A 289 6.17 -11.22 10.58
N MET A 290 6.47 -11.08 9.30
CA MET A 290 6.26 -9.88 8.50
C MET A 290 5.28 -10.21 7.36
N ILE A 291 4.09 -9.63 7.38
CA ILE A 291 3.05 -9.84 6.36
C ILE A 291 2.85 -8.55 5.58
N PHE A 292 2.90 -8.64 4.25
CA PHE A 292 2.66 -7.54 3.33
C PHE A 292 1.42 -7.83 2.50
N ASP A 293 0.32 -7.18 2.82
CA ASP A 293 -0.92 -7.28 2.05
C ASP A 293 -0.98 -6.15 1.00
N GLU A 294 -1.45 -6.44 -0.19
CA GLU A 294 -1.32 -5.62 -1.40
C GLU A 294 0.17 -5.37 -1.76
N ALA A 295 0.95 -6.43 -1.67
CA ALA A 295 2.41 -6.42 -1.82
C ALA A 295 2.89 -5.98 -3.21
N HIS A 296 2.03 -5.93 -4.22
CA HIS A 296 2.35 -5.40 -5.56
C HIS A 296 2.92 -3.96 -5.51
N GLN A 297 2.60 -3.18 -4.46
CA GLN A 297 3.09 -1.80 -4.30
C GLN A 297 4.51 -1.73 -3.72
N ILE A 298 5.01 -2.80 -3.08
CA ILE A 298 6.29 -2.80 -2.35
C ILE A 298 7.46 -2.38 -3.23
N PRO A 299 7.65 -2.87 -4.47
CA PRO A 299 8.82 -2.51 -5.27
C PRO A 299 8.92 -1.00 -5.53
N ASP A 300 7.80 -0.33 -5.80
CA ASP A 300 7.78 1.11 -6.08
C ASP A 300 7.92 1.94 -4.80
N ILE A 301 7.26 1.54 -3.72
CA ILE A 301 7.41 2.17 -2.41
C ILE A 301 8.87 2.04 -1.91
N ALA A 302 9.46 0.85 -2.00
CA ALA A 302 10.86 0.64 -1.63
C ALA A 302 11.81 1.52 -2.45
N SER A 303 11.59 1.63 -3.78
CA SER A 303 12.37 2.53 -4.65
C SER A 303 12.29 3.98 -4.19
N HIS A 304 11.12 4.43 -3.75
CA HIS A 304 10.93 5.78 -3.23
C HIS A 304 11.71 6.00 -1.92
N TYR A 305 11.63 5.08 -0.96
CA TYR A 305 12.29 5.22 0.35
C TYR A 305 13.80 5.01 0.32
N PHE A 306 14.30 4.12 -0.53
CA PHE A 306 15.74 3.95 -0.75
C PHE A 306 16.34 5.04 -1.64
N GLY A 307 15.48 5.90 -2.20
CA GLY A 307 15.87 7.13 -2.89
C GLY A 307 16.14 8.30 -1.93
N GLN A 308 16.45 9.44 -2.49
CA GLN A 308 16.57 10.70 -1.76
C GLN A 308 15.78 11.78 -2.49
N GLN A 309 15.20 12.69 -1.74
CA GLN A 309 14.44 13.80 -2.30
C GLN A 309 14.67 15.07 -1.51
N LEU A 310 14.57 16.21 -2.20
CA LEU A 310 14.54 17.55 -1.64
C LEU A 310 13.37 18.32 -2.22
N THR A 311 12.53 18.88 -1.36
CA THR A 311 11.34 19.63 -1.77
C THR A 311 11.48 21.11 -1.42
N SER A 312 10.88 21.98 -2.23
CA SER A 312 10.76 23.41 -1.91
C SER A 312 10.06 23.65 -0.56
N ARG A 313 9.12 22.77 -0.17
CA ARG A 313 8.43 22.87 1.12
C ARG A 313 9.39 22.74 2.29
N GLN A 314 10.31 21.76 2.24
CA GLN A 314 11.34 21.57 3.27
C GLN A 314 12.21 22.80 3.42
N LEU A 315 12.59 23.44 2.30
CA LEU A 315 13.40 24.65 2.29
C LEU A 315 12.63 25.87 2.81
N PHE A 316 11.34 26.02 2.47
CA PHE A 316 10.48 27.06 3.04
C PHE A 316 10.26 26.89 4.53
N ASP A 317 10.02 25.66 5.00
CA ASP A 317 9.88 25.35 6.42
C ASP A 317 11.17 25.66 7.20
N LEU A 318 12.34 25.33 6.63
CA LEU A 318 13.64 25.72 7.19
C LEU A 318 13.78 27.24 7.33
N ALA A 319 13.51 27.99 6.26
CA ALA A 319 13.60 29.44 6.28
C ALA A 319 12.62 30.07 7.29
N ARG A 320 11.41 29.55 7.40
CA ARG A 320 10.41 29.99 8.38
C ARG A 320 10.87 29.76 9.82
N ASP A 321 11.44 28.57 10.11
CA ASP A 321 11.91 28.26 11.46
C ASP A 321 13.09 29.13 11.87
N MET A 322 13.98 29.51 10.91
CA MET A 322 15.04 30.50 11.12
C MET A 322 14.48 31.87 11.48
N ILE A 323 13.42 32.31 10.79
CA ILE A 323 12.75 33.61 11.07
C ILE A 323 12.06 33.57 12.43
N VAL A 324 11.41 32.48 12.79
CA VAL A 324 10.79 32.29 14.11
C VAL A 324 11.84 32.36 15.20
N ALA A 325 12.93 31.60 15.10
CA ALA A 325 14.01 31.61 16.06
C ALA A 325 14.63 33.01 16.22
N TYR A 326 14.84 33.74 15.12
CA TYR A 326 15.28 35.12 15.15
C TYR A 326 14.33 36.04 15.94
N ARG A 327 13.03 35.95 15.69
CA ARG A 327 12.02 36.82 16.32
C ARG A 327 11.81 36.52 17.79
N THR A 328 11.98 35.29 18.21
CA THR A 328 11.66 34.84 19.59
C THR A 328 12.89 34.76 20.48
N GLU A 329 13.99 34.19 20.03
CA GLU A 329 15.09 33.75 20.90
C GLU A 329 16.45 34.40 20.57
N VAL A 330 16.76 34.74 19.30
CA VAL A 330 18.09 35.22 18.85
C VAL A 330 18.01 36.52 18.05
N ARG A 331 17.32 37.51 18.59
CA ARG A 331 17.02 38.81 17.94
C ARG A 331 18.25 39.63 17.57
N ASP A 332 19.37 39.40 18.20
CA ASP A 332 20.67 40.04 17.91
C ASP A 332 21.31 39.55 16.59
N GLN A 333 20.85 38.40 16.05
CA GLN A 333 21.41 37.78 14.86
C GLN A 333 20.62 38.17 13.59
N VAL A 334 20.67 39.42 13.19
CA VAL A 334 19.96 39.95 12.00
C VAL A 334 20.30 39.16 10.71
N GLN A 335 21.48 38.54 10.64
CA GLN A 335 21.87 37.72 9.48
C GLN A 335 21.00 36.47 9.30
N LEU A 336 20.37 35.95 10.37
CA LEU A 336 19.42 34.84 10.27
C LEU A 336 18.22 35.19 9.41
N GLN A 337 17.62 36.36 9.64
CA GLN A 337 16.50 36.83 8.84
C GLN A 337 16.93 37.04 7.38
N LYS A 338 18.06 37.72 7.14
CA LYS A 338 18.54 38.00 5.78
C LYS A 338 18.84 36.72 4.99
N SER A 339 19.46 35.73 5.64
CA SER A 339 19.76 34.43 4.98
C SER A 339 18.48 33.62 4.72
N ALA A 340 17.50 33.64 5.62
CA ALA A 340 16.19 33.00 5.43
C ALA A 340 15.39 33.62 4.28
N ASP A 341 15.35 34.97 4.22
CA ASP A 341 14.71 35.71 3.12
C ASP A 341 15.38 35.38 1.78
N ARG A 342 16.73 35.34 1.74
CA ARG A 342 17.48 34.95 0.56
C ARG A 342 17.20 33.51 0.14
N LEU A 343 17.16 32.55 1.09
CA LEU A 343 16.82 31.18 0.80
C LEU A 343 15.41 31.07 0.20
N THR A 344 14.44 31.76 0.80
CA THR A 344 13.07 31.81 0.31
C THR A 344 13.00 32.32 -1.14
N GLN A 345 13.72 33.43 -1.44
CA GLN A 345 13.79 33.98 -2.79
C GLN A 345 14.40 32.99 -3.78
N MET A 346 15.54 32.38 -3.45
CA MET A 346 16.22 31.42 -4.36
C MET A 346 15.38 30.16 -4.61
N VAL A 347 14.60 29.70 -3.63
CA VAL A 347 13.63 28.61 -3.82
C VAL A 347 12.56 29.00 -4.84
N GLN A 348 12.05 30.23 -4.76
CA GLN A 348 11.05 30.74 -5.71
C GLN A 348 11.63 30.92 -7.11
N ASP A 349 12.82 31.54 -7.22
CA ASP A 349 13.50 31.78 -8.49
C ASP A 349 13.86 30.46 -9.19
N PHE A 350 14.39 29.50 -8.43
CA PHE A 350 14.65 28.15 -8.97
C PHE A 350 13.34 27.48 -9.44
N ARG A 351 12.25 27.58 -8.67
CA ARG A 351 10.93 27.06 -9.09
C ARG A 351 10.48 27.68 -10.42
N LEU A 352 10.64 28.98 -10.59
CA LEU A 352 10.26 29.68 -11.83
C LEU A 352 11.12 29.21 -13.02
N SER A 353 12.41 28.94 -12.81
CA SER A 353 13.30 28.43 -13.87
C SER A 353 12.94 27.02 -14.39
N LEU A 354 12.11 26.27 -13.65
CA LEU A 354 11.64 24.94 -14.08
C LEU A 354 10.51 25.00 -15.12
N GLY A 355 9.97 26.18 -15.42
CA GLY A 355 8.89 26.37 -16.40
C GLY A 355 7.50 26.03 -15.86
N ASP A 356 6.65 25.46 -16.72
CA ASP A 356 5.24 25.22 -16.44
C ASP A 356 4.96 24.36 -15.19
N THR A 357 3.76 24.51 -14.64
CA THR A 357 3.29 23.73 -13.51
C THR A 357 2.75 22.37 -13.96
N GLY A 358 2.94 21.33 -13.11
CA GLY A 358 2.46 19.99 -13.40
C GLY A 358 3.37 19.22 -14.35
N PHE A 359 4.63 19.65 -14.51
CA PHE A 359 5.62 19.00 -15.34
C PHE A 359 6.56 18.13 -14.48
N ARG A 360 6.78 16.90 -14.94
CA ARG A 360 7.77 15.96 -14.39
C ARG A 360 8.80 15.65 -15.47
N GLY A 361 10.08 15.73 -15.15
CA GLY A 361 11.13 15.59 -16.15
C GLY A 361 12.44 15.03 -15.62
N ASN A 362 13.37 14.74 -16.54
CA ASN A 362 14.69 14.25 -16.24
C ASN A 362 15.59 15.40 -15.75
N LEU A 363 16.17 15.26 -14.55
CA LEU A 363 17.03 16.28 -13.96
C LEU A 363 18.37 16.41 -14.72
N ARG A 364 18.91 15.32 -15.30
CA ARG A 364 20.13 15.37 -16.11
C ARG A 364 19.94 16.24 -17.36
N GLU A 365 18.79 16.10 -18.04
CA GLU A 365 18.45 16.94 -19.20
C GLU A 365 18.23 18.40 -18.78
N LEU A 366 17.52 18.61 -17.67
CA LEU A 366 17.24 19.93 -17.15
C LEU A 366 18.53 20.71 -16.83
N LEU A 367 19.52 20.07 -16.22
CA LEU A 367 20.80 20.69 -15.86
C LEU A 367 21.72 21.01 -17.05
N GLN A 368 21.36 20.62 -18.28
CA GLN A 368 21.99 21.10 -19.50
C GLN A 368 21.60 22.55 -19.81
N ASN A 369 20.44 22.99 -19.31
CA ASN A 369 20.03 24.40 -19.42
C ASN A 369 20.88 25.25 -18.47
N LYS A 370 21.65 26.18 -19.05
CA LYS A 370 22.56 27.07 -18.31
C LYS A 370 21.86 27.94 -17.28
N GLU A 371 20.66 28.41 -17.59
CA GLU A 371 19.88 29.27 -16.70
C GLU A 371 19.39 28.50 -15.47
N THR A 372 18.75 27.35 -15.67
CA THR A 372 18.31 26.48 -14.57
C THR A 372 19.47 26.01 -13.70
N LYS A 373 20.59 25.62 -14.32
CA LYS A 373 21.80 25.24 -13.59
C LYS A 373 22.32 26.40 -12.73
N ARG A 374 22.29 27.63 -13.24
CA ARG A 374 22.67 28.83 -12.48
C ARG A 374 21.77 29.03 -11.27
N TYR A 375 20.43 28.93 -11.42
CA TYR A 375 19.52 29.08 -10.28
C TYR A 375 19.69 27.96 -9.24
N LEU A 376 19.99 26.75 -9.68
CA LEU A 376 20.29 25.65 -8.76
C LEU A 376 21.59 25.92 -7.96
N THR A 377 22.62 26.48 -8.59
CA THR A 377 23.85 26.91 -7.90
C THR A 377 23.53 28.01 -6.90
N LEU A 378 22.75 29.04 -7.28
CA LEU A 378 22.35 30.10 -6.36
C LEU A 378 21.50 29.60 -5.18
N LEU A 379 20.71 28.56 -5.38
CA LEU A 379 19.99 27.89 -4.32
C LEU A 379 20.93 27.15 -3.36
N ASP A 380 21.93 26.44 -3.89
CA ASP A 380 22.98 25.79 -3.07
C ASP A 380 23.77 26.81 -2.25
N ASP A 381 24.21 27.92 -2.86
CA ASP A 381 24.90 29.01 -2.17
C ASP A 381 24.02 29.64 -1.06
N ALA A 382 22.73 29.80 -1.30
CA ALA A 382 21.80 30.36 -0.30
C ALA A 382 21.57 29.38 0.89
N LEU A 383 21.52 28.10 0.61
CA LEU A 383 21.40 27.06 1.63
C LEU A 383 22.71 26.94 2.44
N GLU A 384 23.87 27.05 1.78
CA GLU A 384 25.20 27.09 2.44
C GLU A 384 25.30 28.32 3.35
N LEU A 385 24.95 29.52 2.87
CA LEU A 385 24.90 30.71 3.69
C LEU A 385 24.00 30.56 4.91
N SER A 386 22.83 29.98 4.73
CA SER A 386 21.89 29.74 5.84
C SER A 386 22.48 28.79 6.88
N TYR A 387 23.16 27.71 6.44
CA TYR A 387 23.91 26.81 7.29
C TYR A 387 25.02 27.51 8.08
N ASP A 388 25.85 28.31 7.44
CA ASP A 388 26.95 29.01 8.10
C ASP A 388 26.46 30.04 9.13
N VAL A 389 25.38 30.78 8.81
CA VAL A 389 24.78 31.74 9.73
C VAL A 389 24.18 31.04 10.96
N MET A 390 23.48 29.91 10.78
CA MET A 390 22.94 29.13 11.90
C MET A 390 24.04 28.57 12.79
N LYS A 391 25.15 28.11 12.20
CA LYS A 391 26.31 27.59 12.93
C LYS A 391 26.87 28.54 13.97
N LEU A 392 26.80 29.86 13.73
CA LEU A 392 27.28 30.90 14.64
C LEU A 392 26.38 31.06 15.90
N SER A 393 25.18 30.49 15.88
CA SER A 393 24.18 30.65 16.93
C SER A 393 23.73 29.34 17.58
N LEU A 394 24.52 28.26 17.39
CA LEU A 394 24.24 26.96 17.98
C LEU A 394 24.21 27.01 19.52
N GLY A 395 23.32 26.24 20.10
CA GLY A 395 23.11 26.16 21.57
C GLY A 395 22.32 27.33 22.15
N ARG A 396 21.85 28.29 21.32
CA ARG A 396 21.06 29.46 21.75
C ARG A 396 19.55 29.30 21.58
N SER A 397 19.14 28.35 20.75
CA SER A 397 17.74 28.05 20.46
C SER A 397 17.62 26.61 20.00
N GLN A 398 16.75 25.82 20.64
CA GLN A 398 16.48 24.45 20.23
C GLN A 398 15.90 24.36 18.81
N LEU A 399 15.03 25.32 18.47
CA LEU A 399 14.47 25.40 17.11
C LEU A 399 15.57 25.62 16.08
N LEU A 400 16.56 26.47 16.39
CA LEU A 400 17.68 26.77 15.51
C LEU A 400 18.65 25.57 15.39
N ASP A 401 18.92 24.87 16.48
CA ASP A 401 19.77 23.68 16.50
C ASP A 401 19.16 22.57 15.62
N SER A 402 17.84 22.33 15.76
CA SER A 402 17.11 21.41 14.88
C SER A 402 17.08 21.87 13.41
N ALA A 403 16.95 23.19 13.16
CA ALA A 403 17.03 23.75 11.82
C ALA A 403 18.43 23.56 11.20
N PHE A 404 19.49 23.69 11.98
CA PHE A 404 20.86 23.45 11.54
C PHE A 404 21.11 21.99 11.12
N GLU A 405 20.60 21.02 11.90
CA GLU A 405 20.70 19.60 11.53
C GLU A 405 20.00 19.32 10.20
N ARG A 406 18.79 19.89 10.01
CA ARG A 406 18.04 19.78 8.75
C ARG A 406 18.79 20.44 7.59
N ALA A 407 19.37 21.62 7.79
CA ALA A 407 20.15 22.30 6.76
C ALA A 407 21.36 21.46 6.34
N THR A 408 22.03 20.80 7.30
CA THR A 408 23.13 19.87 7.03
C THR A 408 22.67 18.70 6.13
N LEU A 409 21.53 18.10 6.46
CA LEU A 409 20.95 17.02 5.68
C LEU A 409 20.56 17.49 4.26
N TYR A 410 19.91 18.66 4.15
CA TYR A 410 19.46 19.20 2.85
C TYR A 410 20.63 19.58 1.94
N ARG A 411 21.72 20.14 2.49
CA ARG A 411 22.96 20.39 1.73
C ARG A 411 23.55 19.11 1.17
N ASN A 412 23.66 18.07 1.99
CA ASN A 412 24.20 16.79 1.56
C ASN A 412 23.30 16.15 0.47
N ARG A 413 22.00 16.24 0.60
CA ARG A 413 21.05 15.77 -0.42
C ARG A 413 21.16 16.57 -1.72
N LEU A 414 21.23 17.90 -1.63
CA LEU A 414 21.34 18.77 -2.80
C LEU A 414 22.63 18.50 -3.58
N LYS A 415 23.78 18.35 -2.91
CA LYS A 415 25.05 17.95 -3.53
C LYS A 415 24.95 16.63 -4.29
N ARG A 416 24.28 15.62 -3.72
CA ARG A 416 24.05 14.33 -4.41
C ARG A 416 23.08 14.43 -5.58
N LEU A 417 22.09 15.32 -5.52
CA LEU A 417 21.15 15.58 -6.60
C LEU A 417 21.78 16.34 -7.77
N ILE A 418 22.79 17.18 -7.49
CA ILE A 418 23.57 17.90 -8.51
C ILE A 418 24.57 16.97 -9.21
N ASP A 419 25.13 16.00 -8.48
CA ASP A 419 26.01 14.97 -9.05
C ASP A 419 25.18 13.87 -9.74
N THR A 420 24.84 14.11 -10.99
CA THR A 420 24.01 13.20 -11.78
C THR A 420 24.80 12.06 -12.45
N THR A 421 26.07 11.84 -12.08
CA THR A 421 26.97 10.85 -12.72
C THR A 421 26.84 9.44 -12.16
N ILE A 422 26.23 9.26 -10.99
CA ILE A 422 26.14 7.97 -10.32
C ILE A 422 25.21 7.03 -11.12
N ALA A 423 25.74 5.88 -11.54
CA ALA A 423 24.98 4.87 -12.27
C ALA A 423 23.96 4.15 -11.38
N GLY A 424 22.94 3.52 -11.98
CA GLY A 424 21.90 2.75 -11.25
C GLY A 424 20.83 3.61 -10.59
N TYR A 425 20.79 4.92 -10.87
CA TYR A 425 19.79 5.83 -10.33
C TYR A 425 19.11 6.66 -11.43
N SER A 426 17.81 6.89 -11.25
CA SER A 426 17.04 7.89 -11.98
C SER A 426 17.10 9.24 -11.27
N TYR A 427 17.45 10.29 -11.98
CA TYR A 427 17.46 11.68 -11.50
C TYR A 427 16.29 12.41 -12.14
N TRP A 428 15.36 12.87 -11.34
CA TRP A 428 14.16 13.50 -11.85
C TRP A 428 13.68 14.65 -10.99
N PHE A 429 12.84 15.50 -11.56
CA PHE A 429 12.21 16.61 -10.86
C PHE A 429 10.73 16.66 -11.20
N GLU A 430 9.98 17.30 -10.33
CA GLU A 430 8.57 17.62 -10.52
C GLU A 430 8.30 19.06 -10.11
N SER A 431 7.49 19.79 -10.91
CA SER A 431 7.06 21.16 -10.63
C SER A 431 5.54 21.19 -10.49
N TYR A 432 5.02 21.72 -9.38
CA TYR A 432 3.58 21.81 -9.12
C TYR A 432 3.23 23.09 -8.34
N GLY A 433 2.35 23.90 -8.91
CA GLY A 433 1.99 25.20 -8.32
C GLY A 433 3.23 26.06 -8.02
N ARG A 434 3.42 26.44 -6.75
CA ARG A 434 4.61 27.19 -6.27
C ARG A 434 5.74 26.27 -5.78
N HIS A 435 5.60 24.97 -5.95
CA HIS A 435 6.50 24.00 -5.37
C HIS A 435 7.26 23.21 -6.42
N PHE A 436 8.37 22.61 -5.99
CA PHE A 436 9.13 21.61 -6.75
C PHE A 436 9.59 20.48 -5.85
N LEU A 437 9.91 19.37 -6.48
CA LEU A 437 10.59 18.22 -5.90
C LEU A 437 11.76 17.84 -6.79
N LEU A 438 12.92 17.63 -6.20
CA LEU A 438 14.11 17.01 -6.83
C LEU A 438 14.29 15.64 -6.22
N ALA A 439 14.53 14.62 -7.03
CA ALA A 439 14.66 13.25 -6.54
C ALA A 439 15.75 12.45 -7.25
N ILE A 440 16.38 11.56 -6.50
CA ILE A 440 17.26 10.49 -6.96
C ILE A 440 16.63 9.16 -6.51
N THR A 441 16.30 8.29 -7.45
CA THR A 441 15.58 7.04 -7.20
C THR A 441 16.39 5.86 -7.72
N PRO A 442 16.67 4.81 -6.92
CA PRO A 442 17.37 3.63 -7.40
C PRO A 442 16.50 2.89 -8.45
N LEU A 443 17.12 2.41 -9.50
CA LEU A 443 16.45 1.64 -10.57
C LEU A 443 16.12 0.22 -10.14
N SER A 444 16.93 -0.35 -9.25
CA SER A 444 16.69 -1.65 -8.61
C SER A 444 16.79 -1.52 -7.11
N VAL A 445 15.91 -2.21 -6.41
CA VAL A 445 15.92 -2.34 -4.94
C VAL A 445 16.29 -3.75 -4.49
N ALA A 446 16.51 -4.66 -5.45
CA ALA A 446 16.70 -6.08 -5.21
C ALA A 446 17.79 -6.39 -4.18
N ASP A 447 18.98 -5.79 -4.32
CA ASP A 447 20.08 -6.08 -3.40
C ASP A 447 19.79 -5.58 -1.99
N LYS A 448 19.31 -4.35 -1.85
CA LYS A 448 18.94 -3.78 -0.54
C LYS A 448 17.82 -4.58 0.13
N PHE A 449 16.83 -4.99 -0.64
CA PHE A 449 15.71 -5.75 -0.10
C PHE A 449 16.14 -7.17 0.31
N ARG A 450 17.04 -7.79 -0.45
CA ARG A 450 17.67 -9.07 -0.10
C ARG A 450 18.50 -8.97 1.18
N GLU A 451 19.25 -7.89 1.36
CA GLU A 451 19.97 -7.61 2.60
C GLU A 451 19.02 -7.41 3.79
N LEU A 452 17.94 -6.67 3.60
CA LEU A 452 16.90 -6.47 4.61
C LEU A 452 16.32 -7.82 5.09
N ILE A 453 15.95 -8.71 4.18
CA ILE A 453 15.42 -10.02 4.54
C ILE A 453 16.47 -10.87 5.27
N LYS A 454 17.72 -10.86 4.82
CA LYS A 454 18.81 -11.61 5.46
C LYS A 454 19.18 -11.10 6.85
N SER A 455 19.01 -9.81 7.10
CA SER A 455 19.32 -9.21 8.41
C SER A 455 18.31 -9.54 9.50
N HIS A 456 17.09 -9.99 9.13
CA HIS A 456 16.02 -10.34 10.05
C HIS A 456 15.77 -11.86 10.05
N LYS A 457 15.74 -12.46 11.23
CA LYS A 457 15.32 -13.86 11.42
C LYS A 457 13.79 -13.93 11.52
N SER A 458 13.12 -13.60 10.43
CA SER A 458 11.66 -13.50 10.38
C SER A 458 11.11 -14.32 9.21
N SER A 459 9.85 -14.69 9.31
CA SER A 459 9.07 -15.21 8.19
C SER A 459 8.48 -14.06 7.40
N TRP A 460 8.60 -14.07 6.07
CA TRP A 460 8.16 -13.00 5.21
C TRP A 460 7.05 -13.48 4.28
N ILE A 461 5.87 -12.90 4.37
CA ILE A 461 4.69 -13.26 3.58
C ILE A 461 4.28 -12.05 2.74
N PHE A 462 4.41 -12.16 1.42
CA PHE A 462 3.96 -11.16 0.46
C PHE A 462 2.71 -11.68 -0.23
N THR A 463 1.60 -10.96 -0.11
CA THR A 463 0.33 -11.36 -0.72
C THR A 463 -0.34 -10.21 -1.45
N SER A 464 -0.93 -10.52 -2.60
CA SER A 464 -1.78 -9.60 -3.36
C SER A 464 -2.70 -10.38 -4.29
N ALA A 465 -3.69 -9.70 -4.86
CA ALA A 465 -4.49 -10.26 -5.94
C ALA A 465 -3.77 -10.23 -7.31
N THR A 466 -2.67 -9.48 -7.42
CA THR A 466 -2.02 -9.16 -8.70
C THR A 466 -0.51 -9.05 -8.53
N LEU A 467 0.22 -10.16 -8.69
CA LEU A 467 1.69 -10.22 -8.65
C LEU A 467 2.25 -10.87 -9.93
N SER A 468 1.53 -11.84 -10.48
CA SER A 468 1.96 -12.60 -11.65
C SER A 468 1.60 -11.90 -12.95
N VAL A 469 2.42 -12.13 -13.96
CA VAL A 469 2.18 -11.79 -15.36
C VAL A 469 2.30 -13.07 -16.17
N ASP A 470 1.26 -13.43 -16.95
CA ASP A 470 1.21 -14.68 -17.70
C ASP A 470 1.55 -15.91 -16.82
N GLU A 471 0.90 -15.97 -15.63
CA GLU A 471 1.08 -17.02 -14.61
C GLU A 471 2.53 -17.18 -14.08
N LYS A 472 3.38 -16.14 -14.25
CA LYS A 472 4.76 -16.14 -13.77
C LYS A 472 4.98 -15.07 -12.72
N MET A 473 5.65 -15.45 -11.64
CA MET A 473 6.01 -14.52 -10.55
C MET A 473 7.35 -13.80 -10.80
N SER A 474 8.11 -14.18 -11.83
CA SER A 474 9.47 -13.69 -12.07
C SER A 474 9.57 -12.16 -12.08
N TYR A 475 8.61 -11.49 -12.69
CA TYR A 475 8.62 -10.03 -12.71
C TYR A 475 8.62 -9.40 -11.30
N TYR A 476 7.84 -9.96 -10.38
CA TYR A 476 7.78 -9.47 -9.00
C TYR A 476 9.00 -9.91 -8.18
N THR A 477 9.40 -11.18 -8.30
CA THR A 477 10.55 -11.73 -7.56
C THR A 477 11.85 -11.04 -7.93
N ASP A 478 12.09 -10.79 -9.22
CA ASP A 478 13.32 -10.16 -9.72
C ASP A 478 13.42 -8.70 -9.26
N ARG A 479 12.30 -7.97 -9.21
CA ARG A 479 12.28 -6.58 -8.72
C ARG A 479 12.67 -6.45 -7.25
N LEU A 480 12.40 -7.47 -6.42
CA LEU A 480 12.73 -7.50 -4.99
C LEU A 480 13.93 -8.39 -4.65
N GLY A 481 14.52 -9.08 -5.64
CA GLY A 481 15.64 -9.99 -5.42
C GLY A 481 15.26 -11.24 -4.61
N LEU A 482 14.06 -11.76 -4.83
CA LEU A 482 13.44 -12.87 -4.09
C LEU A 482 13.28 -14.13 -4.96
N GLU A 483 14.21 -14.42 -5.84
CA GLU A 483 14.15 -15.50 -6.81
C GLU A 483 14.02 -16.91 -6.15
N ASN A 484 14.48 -17.03 -4.90
CA ASN A 484 14.44 -18.28 -4.12
C ASN A 484 13.21 -18.37 -3.18
N ALA A 485 12.27 -17.46 -3.25
CA ALA A 485 11.07 -17.50 -2.41
C ALA A 485 10.12 -18.62 -2.84
N THR A 486 9.37 -19.17 -1.90
CA THR A 486 8.24 -20.04 -2.20
C THR A 486 7.17 -19.23 -2.90
N THR A 487 6.70 -19.66 -4.07
CA THR A 487 5.66 -18.95 -4.82
C THR A 487 4.37 -19.76 -4.86
N LEU A 488 3.23 -19.07 -4.72
CA LEU A 488 1.91 -19.68 -4.74
C LEU A 488 0.96 -18.80 -5.59
N ILE A 489 0.31 -19.42 -6.59
CA ILE A 489 -0.72 -18.77 -7.40
C ILE A 489 -2.04 -19.49 -7.17
N LEU A 490 -3.02 -18.77 -6.64
CA LEU A 490 -4.34 -19.29 -6.32
C LEU A 490 -5.40 -18.54 -7.13
N ASN A 491 -6.16 -19.27 -7.88
CA ASN A 491 -7.24 -18.72 -8.67
C ASN A 491 -8.39 -18.21 -7.79
N SER A 492 -9.09 -17.21 -8.27
CA SER A 492 -10.31 -16.72 -7.66
C SER A 492 -11.38 -17.82 -7.66
N PRO A 493 -12.21 -17.92 -6.59
CA PRO A 493 -13.30 -18.90 -6.52
C PRO A 493 -14.51 -18.53 -7.39
N PHE A 494 -14.48 -17.38 -8.06
CA PHE A 494 -15.61 -16.87 -8.83
C PHE A 494 -15.71 -17.49 -10.22
N ASP A 495 -16.93 -17.72 -10.68
CA ASP A 495 -17.24 -18.23 -12.01
C ASP A 495 -17.27 -17.11 -13.07
N TYR A 496 -16.07 -16.62 -13.43
CA TYR A 496 -15.93 -15.56 -14.41
C TYR A 496 -16.54 -15.89 -15.79
N GLN A 497 -16.63 -17.18 -16.15
CA GLN A 497 -17.24 -17.61 -17.40
C GLN A 497 -18.72 -17.24 -17.51
N HIS A 498 -19.44 -17.26 -16.39
CA HIS A 498 -20.87 -16.95 -16.34
C HIS A 498 -21.18 -15.59 -15.71
N GLN A 499 -20.26 -15.06 -14.88
CA GLN A 499 -20.48 -13.82 -14.17
C GLN A 499 -20.00 -12.59 -14.94
N THR A 500 -19.11 -12.75 -15.92
CA THR A 500 -18.49 -11.61 -16.59
C THR A 500 -18.56 -11.66 -18.10
N LEU A 501 -18.41 -10.48 -18.72
CA LEU A 501 -18.22 -10.34 -20.15
C LEU A 501 -17.14 -9.28 -20.43
N LEU A 502 -16.07 -9.66 -21.13
CA LEU A 502 -15.03 -8.73 -21.59
C LEU A 502 -15.36 -8.21 -22.97
N CYS A 503 -15.56 -6.90 -23.10
CA CYS A 503 -15.81 -6.23 -24.36
C CYS A 503 -14.63 -5.34 -24.77
N VAL A 504 -14.12 -5.56 -26.00
CA VAL A 504 -13.23 -4.60 -26.67
C VAL A 504 -13.99 -4.08 -27.90
N PRO A 505 -14.58 -2.88 -27.83
CA PRO A 505 -15.47 -2.39 -28.88
C PRO A 505 -14.79 -2.28 -30.25
N ARG A 506 -15.57 -2.43 -31.32
CA ARG A 506 -15.13 -2.08 -32.68
C ARG A 506 -15.23 -0.57 -32.90
N TYR A 507 -14.49 -0.06 -33.87
CA TYR A 507 -14.58 1.34 -34.34
C TYR A 507 -14.26 2.38 -33.24
N LEU A 508 -13.33 2.03 -32.36
CA LEU A 508 -12.84 2.96 -31.35
C LEU A 508 -12.22 4.22 -32.00
N PRO A 509 -12.40 5.41 -31.39
CA PRO A 509 -11.73 6.61 -31.88
C PRO A 509 -10.21 6.47 -31.68
N PRO A 510 -9.40 7.14 -32.51
CA PRO A 510 -7.96 7.19 -32.32
C PRO A 510 -7.63 7.73 -30.94
N LEU A 511 -6.62 7.14 -30.29
CA LEU A 511 -6.16 7.56 -28.97
C LEU A 511 -5.48 8.95 -29.02
N ASN A 512 -5.59 9.70 -27.94
CA ASN A 512 -4.89 10.98 -27.73
C ASN A 512 -5.24 12.11 -28.74
N GLN A 513 -6.45 12.08 -29.30
CA GLN A 513 -6.96 13.20 -30.11
C GLN A 513 -7.91 14.08 -29.28
N PRO A 514 -8.02 15.39 -29.57
CA PRO A 514 -8.90 16.29 -28.82
C PRO A 514 -10.37 15.85 -28.76
N TYR A 515 -10.86 15.14 -29.78
CA TYR A 515 -12.24 14.67 -29.88
C TYR A 515 -12.45 13.25 -29.30
N THR A 516 -11.40 12.59 -28.78
CA THR A 516 -11.49 11.19 -28.30
C THR A 516 -12.50 11.06 -27.15
N ALA A 517 -12.46 11.95 -26.16
CA ALA A 517 -13.40 11.94 -25.04
C ALA A 517 -14.86 12.04 -25.51
N LYS A 518 -15.16 12.98 -26.41
CA LYS A 518 -16.51 13.19 -26.98
C LYS A 518 -17.03 11.96 -27.74
N ARG A 519 -16.17 11.35 -28.58
CA ARG A 519 -16.55 10.15 -29.33
C ARG A 519 -16.74 8.92 -28.44
N LEU A 520 -15.87 8.72 -27.45
CA LEU A 520 -16.03 7.65 -26.46
C LEU A 520 -17.31 7.83 -25.65
N ALA A 521 -17.59 9.06 -25.18
CA ALA A 521 -18.80 9.35 -24.44
C ALA A 521 -20.06 9.05 -25.29
N ALA A 522 -20.12 9.51 -26.53
CA ALA A 522 -21.24 9.24 -27.43
C ALA A 522 -21.43 7.74 -27.71
N MET A 523 -20.34 6.98 -27.87
CA MET A 523 -20.38 5.54 -28.14
C MET A 523 -20.82 4.73 -26.91
N LEU A 524 -20.43 5.13 -25.70
CA LEU A 524 -20.67 4.37 -24.46
C LEU A 524 -21.93 4.81 -23.72
N ALA A 525 -22.44 6.02 -23.95
CA ALA A 525 -23.67 6.53 -23.31
C ALA A 525 -24.85 5.56 -23.40
N PRO A 526 -25.15 4.90 -24.54
CA PRO A 526 -26.24 3.93 -24.62
C PRO A 526 -26.07 2.72 -23.68
N VAL A 527 -24.82 2.23 -23.50
CA VAL A 527 -24.53 1.11 -22.59
C VAL A 527 -24.69 1.54 -21.16
N ILE A 528 -24.16 2.72 -20.80
CA ILE A 528 -24.23 3.28 -19.44
C ILE A 528 -25.71 3.54 -19.07
N LEU A 529 -26.51 4.11 -19.96
CA LEU A 529 -27.93 4.34 -19.75
C LEU A 529 -28.69 3.03 -19.54
N LYS A 530 -28.45 2.04 -20.37
CA LYS A 530 -29.11 0.74 -20.28
C LYS A 530 -28.71 -0.02 -19.00
N ASN A 531 -27.49 0.20 -18.50
CA ASN A 531 -27.02 -0.30 -17.21
C ASN A 531 -27.51 0.56 -16.03
N GLN A 532 -28.27 1.61 -16.26
CA GLN A 532 -28.74 2.56 -15.24
C GLN A 532 -27.59 3.17 -14.43
N GLY A 533 -26.52 3.62 -15.08
CA GLY A 533 -25.28 3.97 -14.42
C GLY A 533 -24.55 2.72 -13.92
N ARG A 534 -24.31 2.62 -12.58
CA ARG A 534 -23.60 1.51 -11.91
C ARG A 534 -22.25 1.21 -12.56
N CYS A 535 -21.56 2.25 -13.02
CA CYS A 535 -20.34 2.16 -13.80
C CYS A 535 -19.18 2.88 -13.11
N PHE A 536 -18.01 2.25 -13.11
CA PHE A 536 -16.74 2.94 -12.97
C PHE A 536 -16.13 3.17 -14.35
N PHE A 537 -15.75 4.40 -14.64
CA PHE A 537 -14.93 4.76 -15.79
C PHE A 537 -13.52 5.09 -15.31
N LEU A 538 -12.60 4.18 -15.53
CA LEU A 538 -11.22 4.28 -15.10
C LEU A 538 -10.35 4.87 -16.22
N CYS A 539 -9.88 6.09 -16.03
CA CYS A 539 -9.07 6.82 -16.98
C CYS A 539 -7.57 6.71 -16.66
N THR A 540 -6.76 6.69 -17.67
CA THR A 540 -5.30 6.68 -17.55
C THR A 540 -4.68 8.08 -17.44
N SER A 541 -5.50 9.14 -17.58
CA SER A 541 -5.03 10.52 -17.42
C SER A 541 -6.12 11.44 -16.88
N HIS A 542 -5.72 12.47 -16.14
CA HIS A 542 -6.63 13.51 -15.65
C HIS A 542 -7.29 14.34 -16.76
N ALA A 543 -6.62 14.53 -17.89
CA ALA A 543 -7.18 15.22 -19.04
C ALA A 543 -8.37 14.44 -19.65
N MET A 544 -8.20 13.12 -19.84
CA MET A 544 -9.27 12.25 -20.33
C MET A 544 -10.42 12.17 -19.33
N MET A 545 -10.12 12.05 -18.04
CA MET A 545 -11.12 12.01 -16.97
C MET A 545 -12.02 13.25 -17.01
N ARG A 546 -11.42 14.46 -17.04
CA ARG A 546 -12.19 15.72 -17.11
C ARG A 546 -13.03 15.80 -18.39
N GLY A 547 -12.42 15.55 -19.55
CA GLY A 547 -13.14 15.59 -20.81
C GLY A 547 -14.32 14.62 -20.88
N LEU A 548 -14.15 13.39 -20.40
CA LEU A 548 -15.24 12.40 -20.35
C LEU A 548 -16.33 12.80 -19.33
N ALA A 549 -15.95 13.31 -18.15
CA ALA A 549 -16.91 13.73 -17.16
C ALA A 549 -17.79 14.90 -17.66
N GLU A 550 -17.19 15.88 -18.35
CA GLU A 550 -17.92 17.01 -18.97
C GLU A 550 -18.92 16.51 -20.03
N GLU A 551 -18.48 15.65 -20.96
CA GLU A 551 -19.35 15.11 -22.01
C GLU A 551 -20.48 14.25 -21.42
N PHE A 552 -20.21 13.43 -20.41
CA PHE A 552 -21.24 12.62 -19.77
C PHE A 552 -22.22 13.46 -18.94
N LYS A 553 -21.77 14.49 -18.23
CA LYS A 553 -22.66 15.42 -17.53
C LYS A 553 -23.62 16.15 -18.46
N ALA A 554 -23.15 16.44 -19.68
CA ALA A 554 -23.97 17.10 -20.71
C ALA A 554 -24.96 16.13 -21.40
N SER A 555 -24.67 14.82 -21.46
CA SER A 555 -25.42 13.86 -22.29
C SER A 555 -26.24 12.83 -21.51
N LEU A 556 -25.92 12.57 -20.23
CA LEU A 556 -26.58 11.53 -19.44
C LEU A 556 -27.56 12.13 -18.41
N PRO A 557 -28.79 11.61 -18.32
CA PRO A 557 -29.78 12.03 -17.31
C PRO A 557 -29.60 11.32 -15.96
N LEU A 558 -28.36 10.97 -15.57
CA LEU A 558 -28.01 10.28 -14.33
C LEU A 558 -26.84 10.95 -13.64
N PRO A 559 -26.61 10.68 -12.33
CA PRO A 559 -25.52 11.30 -11.61
C PRO A 559 -24.16 10.90 -12.20
N VAL A 560 -23.36 11.89 -12.60
CA VAL A 560 -21.97 11.73 -13.03
C VAL A 560 -21.08 12.32 -11.95
N LEU A 561 -20.33 11.47 -11.28
CA LEU A 561 -19.40 11.81 -10.21
C LEU A 561 -17.98 11.80 -10.76
N MET A 562 -17.19 12.81 -10.45
CA MET A 562 -15.80 12.91 -10.91
C MET A 562 -14.83 12.99 -9.72
N GLN A 563 -13.74 12.27 -9.82
CA GLN A 563 -12.65 12.37 -8.86
C GLN A 563 -12.14 13.82 -8.76
N GLY A 564 -11.98 14.31 -7.51
CA GLY A 564 -11.53 15.67 -7.22
C GLY A 564 -12.66 16.68 -6.94
N GLU A 565 -13.93 16.30 -7.11
CA GLU A 565 -15.08 17.14 -6.71
C GLU A 565 -15.33 17.08 -5.19
N MET A 566 -14.91 16.02 -4.55
CA MET A 566 -14.98 15.81 -3.10
C MET A 566 -13.97 14.76 -2.67
N GLY A 567 -13.77 14.59 -1.36
CA GLY A 567 -12.87 13.55 -0.81
C GLY A 567 -13.25 12.14 -1.27
N LYS A 568 -12.26 11.25 -1.42
CA LYS A 568 -12.43 9.89 -1.98
C LYS A 568 -13.53 9.09 -1.24
N SER A 569 -13.52 9.12 0.08
CA SER A 569 -14.51 8.41 0.92
C SER A 569 -15.92 8.93 0.73
N GLN A 570 -16.10 10.26 0.62
CA GLN A 570 -17.42 10.88 0.37
C GLN A 570 -17.92 10.56 -1.04
N LEU A 571 -17.02 10.58 -2.04
CA LEU A 571 -17.34 10.25 -3.42
C LEU A 571 -17.86 8.81 -3.56
N LEU A 572 -17.21 7.87 -2.89
CA LEU A 572 -17.63 6.47 -2.85
C LEU A 572 -18.96 6.27 -2.12
N LYS A 573 -19.14 6.92 -0.95
CA LYS A 573 -20.44 6.88 -0.24
C LYS A 573 -21.56 7.42 -1.11
N LYS A 574 -21.31 8.52 -1.84
CA LYS A 574 -22.29 9.11 -2.76
C LYS A 574 -22.58 8.19 -3.95
N PHE A 575 -21.54 7.52 -4.50
CA PHE A 575 -21.72 6.53 -5.57
C PHE A 575 -22.62 5.37 -5.11
N VAL A 576 -22.32 4.78 -3.95
CA VAL A 576 -23.09 3.67 -3.38
C VAL A 576 -24.52 4.09 -3.05
N SER A 577 -24.71 5.24 -2.40
CA SER A 577 -26.06 5.72 -2.02
C SER A 577 -26.92 6.14 -3.20
N SER A 578 -26.32 6.56 -4.31
CA SER A 578 -27.05 6.90 -5.55
C SER A 578 -27.61 5.66 -6.25
N GLY A 579 -26.92 4.51 -6.17
CA GLY A 579 -27.35 3.24 -6.79
C GLY A 579 -27.38 3.21 -8.34
N ASN A 580 -27.27 4.39 -8.99
CA ASN A 580 -27.39 4.57 -10.43
C ASN A 580 -26.41 5.59 -11.01
N ALA A 581 -25.24 5.78 -10.39
CA ALA A 581 -24.27 6.77 -10.80
C ALA A 581 -23.21 6.22 -11.78
N LEU A 582 -22.62 7.12 -12.54
CA LEU A 582 -21.34 6.93 -13.26
C LEU A 582 -20.24 7.61 -12.45
N LEU A 583 -19.20 6.87 -12.05
CA LEU A 583 -18.01 7.44 -11.43
C LEU A 583 -16.86 7.46 -12.43
N VAL A 584 -16.33 8.67 -12.73
CA VAL A 584 -15.19 8.88 -13.62
C VAL A 584 -13.97 9.22 -12.78
N ALA A 585 -12.93 8.38 -12.85
CA ALA A 585 -11.77 8.50 -11.97
C ALA A 585 -10.47 8.05 -12.66
N THR A 586 -9.32 8.39 -12.05
CA THR A 586 -7.99 7.96 -12.49
C THR A 586 -7.43 6.86 -11.58
N GLN A 587 -6.15 6.54 -11.75
CA GLN A 587 -5.43 5.41 -11.13
C GLN A 587 -5.66 5.27 -9.61
N SER A 588 -5.83 6.35 -8.86
CA SER A 588 -6.07 6.26 -7.41
C SER A 588 -7.36 5.50 -7.03
N PHE A 589 -8.28 5.29 -7.98
CA PHE A 589 -9.49 4.48 -7.83
C PHE A 589 -9.36 3.06 -8.39
N TRP A 590 -8.25 2.76 -9.09
CA TRP A 590 -7.96 1.40 -9.51
C TRP A 590 -7.60 0.51 -8.32
N GLU A 591 -7.15 1.12 -7.21
CA GLU A 591 -6.71 0.46 -5.99
C GLU A 591 -7.51 0.93 -4.76
N GLY A 592 -7.64 0.05 -3.77
CA GLY A 592 -8.18 0.40 -2.45
C GLY A 592 -9.66 0.82 -2.43
N VAL A 593 -10.46 0.40 -3.41
CA VAL A 593 -11.90 0.64 -3.47
C VAL A 593 -12.63 -0.69 -3.36
N ASP A 594 -13.52 -0.83 -2.35
CA ASP A 594 -14.36 -2.00 -2.15
C ASP A 594 -15.83 -1.58 -2.30
N VAL A 595 -16.41 -1.84 -3.47
CA VAL A 595 -17.83 -1.66 -3.76
C VAL A 595 -18.40 -3.03 -4.09
N ARG A 596 -19.34 -3.50 -3.29
CA ARG A 596 -19.96 -4.84 -3.41
C ARG A 596 -21.39 -4.74 -3.93
N GLY A 597 -21.84 -5.84 -4.52
CA GLY A 597 -23.24 -6.03 -4.92
C GLY A 597 -23.63 -5.21 -6.15
N ASP A 598 -24.92 -4.94 -6.27
CA ASP A 598 -25.54 -4.38 -7.45
C ASP A 598 -25.15 -2.94 -7.81
N THR A 599 -24.40 -2.27 -6.96
CA THR A 599 -24.01 -0.87 -7.14
C THR A 599 -22.99 -0.71 -8.29
N LEU A 600 -22.14 -1.72 -8.54
CA LEU A 600 -21.15 -1.71 -9.60
C LEU A 600 -21.32 -2.94 -10.48
N SER A 601 -21.73 -2.76 -11.72
CA SER A 601 -21.91 -3.83 -12.72
C SER A 601 -21.18 -3.60 -14.02
N CYS A 602 -20.48 -2.48 -14.17
CA CYS A 602 -19.66 -2.22 -15.36
C CYS A 602 -18.39 -1.46 -14.99
N VAL A 603 -17.26 -1.96 -15.45
CA VAL A 603 -15.96 -1.27 -15.37
C VAL A 603 -15.52 -0.96 -16.80
N ILE A 604 -15.31 0.33 -17.05
CA ILE A 604 -14.88 0.84 -18.38
C ILE A 604 -13.48 1.40 -18.21
N ILE A 605 -12.57 1.05 -19.10
CA ILE A 605 -11.17 1.49 -19.12
C ILE A 605 -10.89 2.19 -20.44
N ASP A 606 -10.39 3.42 -20.39
CA ASP A 606 -10.18 4.27 -21.58
C ASP A 606 -9.14 3.71 -22.55
N LYS A 607 -8.04 3.20 -22.04
CA LYS A 607 -6.96 2.54 -22.81
C LYS A 607 -6.10 1.68 -21.91
N LEU A 608 -5.22 0.85 -22.50
CA LEU A 608 -4.24 0.07 -21.77
C LEU A 608 -3.36 1.00 -20.90
N PRO A 609 -3.18 0.69 -19.59
CA PRO A 609 -2.56 1.58 -18.62
C PRO A 609 -1.03 1.56 -18.69
N PHE A 610 -0.47 1.79 -19.88
CA PHE A 610 0.96 2.01 -20.01
C PHE A 610 1.36 3.31 -19.34
N THR A 611 2.46 3.29 -18.60
CA THR A 611 3.08 4.50 -18.06
C THR A 611 3.45 5.46 -19.18
N ALA A 612 3.32 6.76 -18.94
CA ALA A 612 3.62 7.78 -19.93
C ALA A 612 5.08 7.69 -20.41
N PRO A 613 5.36 7.78 -21.71
CA PRO A 613 6.72 7.59 -22.26
C PRO A 613 7.73 8.65 -21.80
N ASP A 614 7.23 9.78 -21.31
CA ASP A 614 8.01 10.90 -20.79
C ASP A 614 8.26 10.79 -19.27
N ASP A 615 7.73 9.77 -18.60
CA ASP A 615 8.04 9.51 -17.19
C ASP A 615 9.54 9.22 -17.01
N PRO A 616 10.26 10.01 -16.20
CA PRO A 616 11.72 9.90 -16.09
C PRO A 616 12.18 8.61 -15.39
N LEU A 617 11.36 8.01 -14.53
CA LEU A 617 11.68 6.73 -13.88
C LEU A 617 11.53 5.58 -14.89
N LEU A 618 10.45 5.60 -15.68
CA LEU A 618 10.26 4.62 -16.76
C LEU A 618 11.39 4.71 -17.78
N ARG A 619 11.76 5.91 -18.24
CA ARG A 619 12.87 6.12 -19.18
C ARG A 619 14.18 5.55 -18.65
N ALA A 620 14.49 5.80 -17.38
CA ALA A 620 15.70 5.28 -16.75
C ALA A 620 15.68 3.74 -16.61
N ARG A 621 14.51 3.15 -16.30
CA ARG A 621 14.34 1.68 -16.27
C ARG A 621 14.45 1.06 -17.68
N ILE A 622 13.96 1.73 -18.72
CA ILE A 622 14.11 1.32 -20.12
C ILE A 622 15.58 1.30 -20.51
N GLU A 623 16.30 2.38 -20.23
CA GLU A 623 17.73 2.51 -20.53
C GLU A 623 18.56 1.44 -19.80
N ASP A 624 18.31 1.23 -18.50
CA ASP A 624 18.99 0.20 -17.70
C ASP A 624 18.71 -1.22 -18.21
N CYS A 625 17.46 -1.52 -18.58
CA CYS A 625 17.07 -2.80 -19.16
C CYS A 625 17.81 -3.04 -20.49
N GLN A 626 17.85 -2.04 -21.37
CA GLN A 626 18.56 -2.12 -22.66
C GLN A 626 20.07 -2.29 -22.50
N LEU A 627 20.69 -1.57 -21.52
CA LEU A 627 22.12 -1.74 -21.21
C LEU A 627 22.47 -3.16 -20.74
N ARG A 628 21.53 -3.83 -20.08
CA ARG A 628 21.64 -5.25 -19.69
C ARG A 628 21.27 -6.24 -20.79
N GLY A 629 20.94 -5.76 -22.00
CA GLY A 629 20.56 -6.59 -23.15
C GLY A 629 19.12 -7.10 -23.14
N GLY A 630 18.24 -6.56 -22.29
CA GLY A 630 16.83 -6.90 -22.21
C GLY A 630 15.96 -6.13 -23.21
N ASP A 631 14.72 -6.61 -23.40
CA ASP A 631 13.65 -5.93 -24.16
C ASP A 631 12.80 -5.12 -23.19
N ALA A 632 13.07 -3.82 -23.11
CA ALA A 632 12.40 -2.93 -22.16
C ALA A 632 10.87 -2.85 -22.33
N PHE A 633 10.35 -3.04 -23.54
CA PHE A 633 8.90 -3.07 -23.74
C PHE A 633 8.30 -4.34 -23.13
N ARG A 634 8.91 -5.49 -23.38
CA ARG A 634 8.47 -6.79 -22.91
C ARG A 634 8.75 -6.99 -21.41
N ASP A 635 9.93 -6.58 -20.94
CA ASP A 635 10.43 -6.92 -19.60
C ASP A 635 10.05 -5.87 -18.54
N VAL A 636 9.66 -4.63 -18.95
CA VAL A 636 9.31 -3.54 -18.03
C VAL A 636 7.88 -3.04 -18.30
N GLN A 637 7.57 -2.57 -19.52
CA GLN A 637 6.34 -1.83 -19.75
C GLN A 637 5.09 -2.72 -19.78
N ILE A 638 5.15 -3.88 -20.43
CA ILE A 638 4.02 -4.83 -20.48
C ILE A 638 3.67 -5.34 -19.09
N PRO A 639 4.60 -5.83 -18.27
CA PRO A 639 4.28 -6.34 -16.92
C PRO A 639 3.62 -5.30 -16.02
N ASP A 640 4.14 -4.07 -15.97
CA ASP A 640 3.55 -2.97 -15.19
C ASP A 640 2.11 -2.67 -15.64
N ALA A 641 1.87 -2.60 -16.96
CA ALA A 641 0.55 -2.33 -17.51
C ALA A 641 -0.43 -3.49 -17.27
N VAL A 642 0.04 -4.75 -17.31
CA VAL A 642 -0.77 -5.95 -17.01
C VAL A 642 -1.22 -5.94 -15.55
N ILE A 643 -0.31 -5.72 -14.61
CA ILE A 643 -0.64 -5.67 -13.16
C ILE A 643 -1.68 -4.57 -12.91
N THR A 644 -1.48 -3.39 -13.48
CA THR A 644 -2.41 -2.28 -13.35
C THR A 644 -3.79 -2.62 -13.94
N LEU A 645 -3.83 -3.23 -15.12
CA LEU A 645 -5.10 -3.65 -15.75
C LEU A 645 -5.83 -4.71 -14.89
N LYS A 646 -5.10 -5.71 -14.35
CA LYS A 646 -5.66 -6.71 -13.43
C LYS A 646 -6.34 -6.06 -12.22
N GLN A 647 -5.74 -5.01 -11.65
CA GLN A 647 -6.30 -4.27 -10.52
C GLN A 647 -7.62 -3.59 -10.87
N GLY A 648 -7.67 -2.91 -12.03
CA GLY A 648 -8.89 -2.26 -12.51
C GLY A 648 -10.03 -3.25 -12.76
N VAL A 649 -9.73 -4.34 -13.44
CA VAL A 649 -10.69 -5.42 -13.73
C VAL A 649 -11.16 -6.11 -12.45
N GLY A 650 -10.27 -6.33 -11.49
CA GLY A 650 -10.59 -6.94 -10.19
C GLY A 650 -11.57 -6.15 -9.31
N ARG A 651 -12.01 -4.95 -9.73
CA ARG A 651 -13.06 -4.18 -9.03
C ARG A 651 -14.45 -4.72 -9.28
N LEU A 652 -14.68 -5.43 -10.38
CA LEU A 652 -16.01 -5.81 -10.82
C LEU A 652 -16.62 -6.95 -9.99
N ILE A 653 -15.87 -8.03 -9.74
CA ILE A 653 -16.36 -9.21 -9.03
C ILE A 653 -15.71 -9.29 -7.65
N ARG A 654 -16.55 -9.21 -6.60
CA ARG A 654 -16.18 -9.23 -5.19
C ARG A 654 -16.92 -10.30 -4.39
N ASP A 655 -18.08 -10.73 -4.93
CA ASP A 655 -18.94 -11.72 -4.32
C ASP A 655 -19.37 -12.76 -5.36
N ILE A 656 -19.85 -13.93 -4.88
CA ILE A 656 -20.37 -15.01 -5.74
C ILE A 656 -21.63 -14.62 -6.52
N HIS A 657 -22.33 -13.59 -6.07
CA HIS A 657 -23.51 -13.05 -6.72
C HIS A 657 -23.22 -11.87 -7.65
N ASP A 658 -22.02 -11.34 -7.62
CA ASP A 658 -21.62 -10.23 -8.49
C ASP A 658 -21.63 -10.68 -9.96
N TYR A 659 -22.04 -9.75 -10.83
CA TYR A 659 -22.19 -9.99 -12.26
C TYR A 659 -21.97 -8.69 -13.03
N GLY A 660 -21.21 -8.71 -14.12
CA GLY A 660 -21.02 -7.47 -14.86
C GLY A 660 -20.11 -7.55 -16.08
N ALA A 661 -19.92 -6.39 -16.73
CA ALA A 661 -19.13 -6.27 -17.92
C ALA A 661 -17.85 -5.43 -17.69
N ILE A 662 -16.78 -5.84 -18.35
CA ILE A 662 -15.52 -5.11 -18.46
C ILE A 662 -15.43 -4.59 -19.89
N ILE A 663 -15.30 -3.28 -20.08
CA ILE A 663 -15.14 -2.66 -21.39
C ILE A 663 -13.76 -2.01 -21.45
N VAL A 664 -12.90 -2.49 -22.36
CA VAL A 664 -11.58 -1.89 -22.59
C VAL A 664 -11.61 -1.17 -23.94
N CYS A 665 -11.49 0.16 -23.90
CA CYS A 665 -11.59 1.01 -25.09
C CYS A 665 -10.24 1.15 -25.83
N ASP A 666 -9.53 0.04 -25.97
CA ASP A 666 -8.22 0.00 -26.65
C ASP A 666 -8.12 -1.22 -27.56
N ASP A 667 -8.12 -0.98 -28.86
CA ASP A 667 -8.04 -2.05 -29.86
C ASP A 667 -6.71 -2.82 -29.82
N ARG A 668 -5.65 -2.23 -29.27
CA ARG A 668 -4.33 -2.87 -29.14
C ARG A 668 -4.38 -4.17 -28.33
N LEU A 669 -5.36 -4.29 -27.41
CA LEU A 669 -5.59 -5.50 -26.62
C LEU A 669 -5.88 -6.74 -27.49
N VAL A 670 -6.46 -6.56 -28.68
CA VAL A 670 -6.84 -7.65 -29.58
C VAL A 670 -6.15 -7.60 -30.94
N SER A 671 -5.55 -6.45 -31.32
CA SER A 671 -4.89 -6.26 -32.61
C SER A 671 -3.37 -6.39 -32.57
N ARG A 672 -2.77 -6.36 -31.37
CA ARG A 672 -1.32 -6.46 -31.21
C ARG A 672 -0.91 -7.80 -30.59
N PRO A 673 0.24 -8.39 -30.97
CA PRO A 673 0.70 -9.67 -30.43
C PRO A 673 0.86 -9.67 -28.90
N TYR A 674 1.30 -8.56 -28.32
CA TYR A 674 1.43 -8.45 -26.88
C TYR A 674 0.08 -8.39 -26.13
N GLY A 675 -1.02 -8.16 -26.83
CA GLY A 675 -2.36 -8.17 -26.23
C GLY A 675 -2.72 -9.52 -25.60
N GLU A 676 -2.17 -10.63 -26.14
CA GLU A 676 -2.40 -11.95 -25.55
C GLU A 676 -1.82 -12.08 -24.15
N VAL A 677 -0.70 -11.44 -23.81
CA VAL A 677 -0.13 -11.40 -22.45
C VAL A 677 -1.11 -10.76 -21.46
N PHE A 678 -1.80 -9.70 -21.89
CA PHE A 678 -2.85 -9.08 -21.09
C PHE A 678 -4.05 -10.02 -20.92
N LEU A 679 -4.50 -10.61 -22.01
CA LEU A 679 -5.70 -11.47 -22.05
C LEU A 679 -5.50 -12.78 -21.27
N SER A 680 -4.31 -13.38 -21.28
CA SER A 680 -3.96 -14.57 -20.48
C SER A 680 -3.82 -14.25 -19.00
N SER A 681 -3.45 -13.01 -18.66
CA SER A 681 -3.30 -12.55 -17.28
C SER A 681 -4.62 -12.10 -16.62
N LEU A 682 -5.68 -11.86 -17.41
CA LEU A 682 -7.00 -11.49 -16.90
C LEU A 682 -7.83 -12.72 -16.52
N PRO A 683 -8.85 -12.57 -15.65
CA PRO A 683 -9.79 -13.65 -15.37
C PRO A 683 -10.43 -14.19 -16.65
N PRO A 684 -10.73 -15.51 -16.72
CA PRO A 684 -11.20 -16.18 -17.93
C PRO A 684 -12.65 -15.80 -18.28
N SER A 685 -12.85 -14.58 -18.75
CA SER A 685 -14.15 -14.02 -19.15
C SER A 685 -14.46 -14.31 -20.62
N PRO A 686 -15.72 -14.60 -21.00
CA PRO A 686 -16.16 -14.59 -22.40
C PRO A 686 -15.87 -13.24 -23.06
N ARG A 687 -15.48 -13.26 -24.34
CA ARG A 687 -15.02 -12.06 -25.07
C ARG A 687 -15.99 -11.64 -26.14
N THR A 688 -16.18 -10.34 -26.32
CA THR A 688 -17.01 -9.77 -27.41
C THR A 688 -16.41 -8.49 -27.95
N ARG A 689 -16.81 -8.14 -29.20
CA ARG A 689 -16.49 -6.86 -29.86
C ARG A 689 -17.74 -5.97 -30.02
N SER A 690 -18.90 -6.40 -29.48
CA SER A 690 -20.19 -5.74 -29.66
C SER A 690 -20.69 -5.11 -28.37
N LEU A 691 -20.86 -3.80 -28.39
CA LEU A 691 -21.50 -3.05 -27.30
C LEU A 691 -22.99 -3.42 -27.14
N GLU A 692 -23.68 -3.83 -28.19
CA GLU A 692 -25.07 -4.31 -28.13
C GLU A 692 -25.17 -5.60 -27.32
N LYS A 693 -24.27 -6.57 -27.57
CA LYS A 693 -24.19 -7.81 -26.78
C LYS A 693 -23.86 -7.50 -25.30
N THR A 694 -22.98 -6.54 -25.06
CA THR A 694 -22.63 -6.09 -23.71
C THR A 694 -23.83 -5.46 -23.01
N SER A 695 -24.56 -4.59 -23.69
CA SER A 695 -25.81 -4.00 -23.18
C SER A 695 -26.86 -5.05 -22.87
N TYR A 696 -27.02 -6.04 -23.75
CA TYR A 696 -27.95 -7.15 -23.54
C TYR A 696 -27.56 -7.99 -22.31
N PHE A 697 -26.27 -8.35 -22.20
CA PHE A 697 -25.73 -9.08 -21.05
C PHE A 697 -25.99 -8.34 -19.72
N LEU A 698 -25.76 -7.04 -19.67
CA LEU A 698 -26.04 -6.21 -18.49
C LEU A 698 -27.54 -6.12 -18.17
N SER A 699 -28.40 -6.08 -19.18
CA SER A 699 -29.87 -6.00 -18.96
C SER A 699 -30.51 -7.29 -18.46
N GLN A 700 -29.96 -8.46 -18.80
CA GLN A 700 -30.48 -9.76 -18.31
C GLN A 700 -30.31 -9.91 -16.79
N ARG A 701 -29.36 -9.20 -16.18
CA ARG A 701 -29.16 -9.19 -14.75
C ARG A 701 -30.31 -8.54 -13.97
N ALA A 702 -30.85 -7.43 -14.46
CA ALA A 702 -31.98 -6.76 -13.81
C ALA A 702 -33.17 -7.70 -13.65
N GLN A 703 -33.42 -8.56 -14.64
CA GLN A 703 -34.48 -9.58 -14.59
C GLN A 703 -34.18 -10.74 -13.63
N ARG A 704 -32.90 -11.14 -13.44
CA ARG A 704 -32.52 -12.19 -12.48
C ARG A 704 -32.65 -11.75 -11.04
N ASN A 705 -32.35 -10.50 -10.74
CA ASN A 705 -32.45 -9.96 -9.38
C ASN A 705 -33.90 -9.73 -8.95
N GLU A 706 -34.82 -9.41 -9.87
CA GLU A 706 -36.24 -9.37 -9.58
C GLU A 706 -36.78 -10.76 -9.19
N ILE A 707 -36.30 -11.82 -9.82
CA ILE A 707 -36.72 -13.20 -9.50
C ILE A 707 -36.17 -13.68 -8.15
N VAL A 708 -34.94 -13.26 -7.76
CA VAL A 708 -34.31 -13.62 -6.47
C VAL A 708 -34.88 -12.80 -5.31
N SER A 709 -35.40 -11.60 -5.54
CA SER A 709 -36.05 -10.78 -4.51
C SER A 709 -37.51 -11.18 -4.24
N GLU A 710 -38.11 -11.96 -5.14
CA GLU A 710 -39.47 -12.50 -4.99
C GLU A 710 -39.53 -13.95 -4.47
N SER A 711 -38.35 -14.61 -4.37
CA SER A 711 -38.20 -15.95 -3.76
C SER A 711 -37.54 -15.85 -2.38
#